data_c207fc1b9d46407cda1accc61fe66f2a
#
_entry.id   c207fc1b9d46407cda1accc61fe66f2a
#
_cell.length_a   1.000
_cell.length_b   1.000
_cell.length_c   1.000
_cell.angle_alpha   90.00
_cell.angle_beta   90.00
_cell.angle_gamma   90.00
#
_symmetry.space_group_name_H-M   'P 1'
#
loop_
_entity.id
_entity.type
_entity.pdbx_description
1 polymer ?
#
loop_
_entity_poly.entity_id
_entity_poly.type
_entity_poly.pdbx_seq_one_letter_code
_entity_poly.pdbx_strand_id
1 'polypeptide(L)'
;VSTPPDSAMPVPDPSDDPLSRERAHLTHSRAALRSMREDVESLDIRDVTANWVNAEVLTRQIEDRVKALADLSHTPLFFGRLDYLHSPGADQAEGAEGERFYIGRRHVHDADGDPMVIDWRAPVSQPFYRASKKNPLDIALRRRFGYTGGDLTAYEDEHLSDPSETAATSKLLQQEIERPRVGPMRDIVATIQPEQDEIVRSGLGGSVCVQGGPGTGKTAVGLHRVAYLLYAHRDRLARTGTLVIGPNASFLHYIEQVLPALGELEVKQATVDDLVAHVEVRGTDEAPAAVVKGDARMAEVLRRAVRSHVTMPVEPVVVVRGSRRWRVPAYELEVIVQELLDRDIRYGAAREALPQRIAHAVLVQMERSGEAPDDRVQDAVARNTAVKAAVKNLWPPVEPAKLVLRLLSDADFLATHAEGLLTEDEQKTILWARPVRSVKSAKWAAADAVLIDEATDLVQRTHSLGHVVLDEAQDLSPMQYRAVGRRCTTGSATVLGDLAQGTTPWATRSWEEALTHLGKGDAVVEELTAGFRVPTDVITYASRLLPHIAPGLTPVASVRENPGFFEVRPATADSADSADSADSADSAATMAAEVVAACEELLRNEGSVGLIAADARVPLLAEALAAAGLPHLGPGEETTLTTRLTLVPASLAKGLEYDYVVLDEPRAVVDGEPDERTGLRRLYVSLTRAVSGLIVTHAAPLPPQLTEGAGAL
;
A
#
# COMPACT_ATOMS: atom_id res chain seq x y z
N VAL A 1 -58.03 -5.20 61.84
CA VAL A 1 -57.21 -4.26 60.97
C VAL A 1 -56.37 -5.20 60.11
N SER A 2 -56.84 -5.42 58.88
CA SER A 2 -56.14 -6.25 57.88
C SER A 2 -55.29 -5.33 57.02
N THR A 3 -53.96 -5.58 56.92
CA THR A 3 -53.04 -5.01 55.98
C THR A 3 -53.30 -5.58 54.58
N PRO A 4 -53.36 -4.78 53.52
CA PRO A 4 -53.50 -5.32 52.17
C PRO A 4 -52.12 -5.90 51.64
N PRO A 5 -52.15 -6.88 50.72
CA PRO A 5 -50.98 -7.53 50.24
C PRO A 5 -50.17 -6.60 49.33
N ASP A 6 -48.87 -6.75 49.48
CA ASP A 6 -47.79 -6.15 48.73
C ASP A 6 -48.07 -6.19 47.21
N SER A 7 -48.09 -5.05 46.56
CA SER A 7 -48.21 -4.93 45.11
C SER A 7 -46.86 -5.35 44.51
N ALA A 8 -46.80 -6.54 43.96
CA ALA A 8 -45.67 -6.98 43.13
C ALA A 8 -45.52 -5.99 42.01
N MET A 9 -44.31 -5.42 41.89
CA MET A 9 -43.90 -4.62 40.73
C MET A 9 -44.11 -5.47 39.47
N PRO A 10 -44.65 -4.89 38.38
CA PRO A 10 -44.80 -5.64 37.13
C PRO A 10 -43.43 -6.04 36.62
N VAL A 11 -43.27 -7.34 36.35
CA VAL A 11 -42.10 -7.86 35.62
C VAL A 11 -42.10 -7.14 34.27
N PRO A 12 -41.01 -6.43 33.89
CA PRO A 12 -40.96 -5.75 32.60
C PRO A 12 -41.11 -6.78 31.48
N ASP A 13 -41.93 -6.47 30.49
CA ASP A 13 -42.14 -7.27 29.29
C ASP A 13 -40.78 -7.51 28.62
N PRO A 14 -40.36 -8.74 28.28
CA PRO A 14 -39.11 -9.01 27.57
C PRO A 14 -38.99 -8.28 26.23
N SER A 15 -40.08 -7.77 25.67
CA SER A 15 -40.11 -6.94 24.46
C SER A 15 -39.66 -5.50 24.71
N ASP A 16 -39.47 -5.06 25.96
CA ASP A 16 -39.11 -3.68 26.32
C ASP A 16 -37.59 -3.47 26.50
N ASP A 17 -36.79 -4.53 26.47
CA ASP A 17 -35.33 -4.44 26.52
C ASP A 17 -34.76 -3.85 25.19
N PRO A 18 -34.05 -2.72 25.25
CA PRO A 18 -33.47 -2.12 24.08
C PRO A 18 -32.58 -3.05 23.26
N LEU A 19 -31.81 -3.94 23.91
CA LEU A 19 -30.93 -4.90 23.22
C LEU A 19 -31.76 -5.96 22.44
N SER A 20 -32.91 -6.35 22.96
CA SER A 20 -33.81 -7.28 22.28
C SER A 20 -34.41 -6.68 21.01
N ARG A 21 -34.72 -5.37 21.01
CA ARG A 21 -35.17 -4.63 19.80
C ARG A 21 -34.09 -4.59 18.74
N GLU A 22 -32.84 -4.33 19.13
CA GLU A 22 -31.70 -4.28 18.18
C GLU A 22 -31.42 -5.69 17.60
N ARG A 23 -31.54 -6.75 18.38
CA ARG A 23 -31.43 -8.14 17.89
C ARG A 23 -32.54 -8.49 16.90
N ALA A 24 -33.78 -8.04 17.16
CA ALA A 24 -34.91 -8.23 16.24
C ALA A 24 -34.62 -7.50 14.92
N HIS A 25 -34.10 -6.27 14.95
CA HIS A 25 -33.72 -5.53 13.76
C HIS A 25 -32.57 -6.25 12.97
N LEU A 26 -31.57 -6.78 13.67
CA LEU A 26 -30.51 -7.58 13.04
C LEU A 26 -31.06 -8.81 12.31
N THR A 27 -32.01 -9.52 12.95
CA THR A 27 -32.65 -10.70 12.36
C THR A 27 -33.45 -10.33 11.11
N HIS A 28 -34.23 -9.25 11.16
CA HIS A 28 -34.97 -8.71 10.01
C HIS A 28 -34.02 -8.28 8.87
N SER A 29 -32.95 -7.54 9.18
CA SER A 29 -31.98 -7.08 8.20
C SER A 29 -31.24 -8.24 7.52
N ARG A 30 -30.93 -9.33 8.24
CA ARG A 30 -30.35 -10.54 7.65
C ARG A 30 -31.36 -11.28 6.76
N ALA A 31 -32.65 -11.28 7.12
CA ALA A 31 -33.69 -11.85 6.26
C ALA A 31 -33.85 -11.04 4.97
N ALA A 32 -33.87 -9.71 5.06
CA ALA A 32 -33.91 -8.81 3.91
C ALA A 32 -32.69 -9.01 3.00
N LEU A 33 -31.48 -9.14 3.55
CA LEU A 33 -30.27 -9.41 2.77
C LEU A 33 -30.36 -10.73 1.98
N ARG A 34 -30.94 -11.77 2.59
CA ARG A 34 -31.16 -13.06 1.90
C ARG A 34 -32.18 -12.92 0.78
N SER A 35 -33.27 -12.20 1.00
CA SER A 35 -34.26 -11.92 -0.05
C SER A 35 -33.63 -11.16 -1.22
N MET A 36 -32.86 -10.10 -0.96
CA MET A 36 -32.12 -9.38 -1.99
C MET A 36 -31.19 -10.28 -2.80
N ARG A 37 -30.55 -11.24 -2.17
CA ARG A 37 -29.71 -12.23 -2.83
C ARG A 37 -30.52 -13.18 -3.72
N GLU A 38 -31.60 -13.73 -3.18
CA GLU A 38 -32.52 -14.62 -3.91
C GLU A 38 -33.11 -13.93 -5.13
N ASP A 39 -33.48 -12.66 -5.02
CA ASP A 39 -33.97 -11.85 -6.13
C ASP A 39 -32.94 -11.74 -7.25
N VAL A 40 -31.67 -11.47 -6.92
CA VAL A 40 -30.58 -11.40 -7.90
C VAL A 40 -30.26 -12.77 -8.51
N GLU A 41 -30.29 -13.86 -7.73
CA GLU A 41 -30.10 -15.24 -8.21
C GLU A 41 -31.23 -15.69 -9.16
N SER A 42 -32.45 -15.16 -8.97
CA SER A 42 -33.63 -15.49 -9.79
C SER A 42 -33.67 -14.76 -11.14
N LEU A 43 -32.80 -13.77 -11.40
CA LEU A 43 -32.77 -13.04 -12.66
C LEU A 43 -32.43 -13.95 -13.83
N ASP A 44 -33.39 -14.19 -14.72
CA ASP A 44 -33.17 -14.96 -15.95
C ASP A 44 -32.58 -14.09 -17.08
N ILE A 45 -31.31 -14.39 -17.41
CA ILE A 45 -30.51 -13.63 -18.37
C ILE A 45 -30.96 -13.92 -19.83
N ARG A 46 -31.67 -15.03 -20.07
CA ARG A 46 -31.96 -15.51 -21.42
C ARG A 46 -32.90 -14.60 -22.17
N ASP A 47 -33.73 -13.84 -21.47
CA ASP A 47 -34.71 -12.93 -22.07
C ASP A 47 -34.17 -11.51 -22.37
N VAL A 48 -32.97 -11.17 -21.86
CA VAL A 48 -32.46 -9.78 -21.85
C VAL A 48 -31.40 -9.53 -22.93
N THR A 49 -30.72 -10.57 -23.45
CA THR A 49 -29.56 -10.36 -24.35
C THR A 49 -29.63 -11.20 -25.64
N ALA A 50 -29.71 -10.48 -26.76
CA ALA A 50 -29.57 -11.08 -28.11
C ALA A 50 -28.08 -11.34 -28.50
N ASN A 51 -27.11 -10.95 -27.66
CA ASN A 51 -25.67 -11.05 -27.95
C ASN A 51 -24.96 -11.82 -26.82
N TRP A 52 -24.27 -12.92 -27.18
CA TRP A 52 -23.58 -13.80 -26.25
C TRP A 52 -22.50 -13.11 -25.41
N VAL A 53 -21.79 -12.09 -25.94
CA VAL A 53 -20.78 -11.33 -25.22
C VAL A 53 -21.41 -10.53 -24.09
N ASN A 54 -22.55 -9.90 -24.34
CA ASN A 54 -23.31 -9.17 -23.34
C ASN A 54 -23.90 -10.11 -22.29
N ALA A 55 -24.29 -11.33 -22.67
CA ALA A 55 -24.77 -12.34 -21.77
C ALA A 55 -23.68 -12.79 -20.79
N GLU A 56 -22.45 -13.04 -21.27
CA GLU A 56 -21.32 -13.45 -20.43
C GLU A 56 -20.92 -12.35 -19.43
N VAL A 57 -20.89 -11.09 -19.87
CA VAL A 57 -20.62 -9.93 -18.99
C VAL A 57 -21.71 -9.80 -17.92
N LEU A 58 -22.99 -9.93 -18.30
CA LEU A 58 -24.09 -9.83 -17.34
C LEU A 58 -24.10 -11.00 -16.36
N THR A 59 -23.81 -12.23 -16.82
CA THR A 59 -23.67 -13.40 -15.95
C THR A 59 -22.62 -13.14 -14.86
N ARG A 60 -21.45 -12.67 -15.27
CA ARG A 60 -20.38 -12.35 -14.33
C ARG A 60 -20.77 -11.26 -13.33
N GLN A 61 -21.45 -10.21 -13.79
CA GLN A 61 -21.97 -9.16 -12.90
C GLN A 61 -22.98 -9.68 -11.87
N ILE A 62 -23.86 -10.61 -12.27
CA ILE A 62 -24.81 -11.26 -11.39
C ILE A 62 -24.07 -12.14 -10.37
N GLU A 63 -23.14 -12.98 -10.81
CA GLU A 63 -22.33 -13.81 -9.91
C GLU A 63 -21.57 -12.97 -8.89
N ASP A 64 -20.97 -11.86 -9.30
CA ASP A 64 -20.27 -10.94 -8.40
C ASP A 64 -21.23 -10.25 -7.43
N ARG A 65 -22.44 -9.90 -7.90
CA ARG A 65 -23.51 -9.34 -7.04
C ARG A 65 -24.01 -10.34 -6.01
N VAL A 66 -24.20 -11.59 -6.41
CA VAL A 66 -24.62 -12.69 -5.51
C VAL A 66 -23.54 -12.94 -4.44
N LYS A 67 -22.26 -12.95 -4.84
CA LYS A 67 -21.15 -13.03 -3.89
C LYS A 67 -21.12 -11.84 -2.92
N ALA A 68 -21.32 -10.62 -3.44
CA ALA A 68 -21.38 -9.41 -2.64
C ALA A 68 -22.55 -9.40 -1.63
N LEU A 69 -23.64 -10.10 -1.92
CA LEU A 69 -24.82 -10.24 -1.04
C LEU A 69 -24.76 -11.47 -0.10
N ALA A 70 -23.63 -12.21 -0.08
CA ALA A 70 -23.48 -13.36 0.81
C ALA A 70 -23.59 -12.95 2.28
N ASP A 71 -24.46 -13.64 3.06
CA ASP A 71 -24.57 -13.43 4.49
C ASP A 71 -23.38 -14.09 5.21
N LEU A 72 -22.42 -13.28 5.63
CA LEU A 72 -21.29 -13.70 6.44
C LEU A 72 -21.72 -13.71 7.92
N SER A 73 -22.23 -14.84 8.40
CA SER A 73 -22.85 -14.98 9.72
C SER A 73 -21.99 -14.49 10.89
N HIS A 74 -20.66 -14.62 10.78
CA HIS A 74 -19.72 -14.18 11.82
C HIS A 74 -19.32 -12.70 11.71
N THR A 75 -19.74 -12.02 10.64
CA THR A 75 -19.43 -10.59 10.44
C THR A 75 -20.64 -9.75 10.82
N PRO A 76 -20.49 -8.69 11.64
CA PRO A 76 -21.55 -7.76 11.94
C PRO A 76 -22.14 -7.14 10.66
N LEU A 77 -23.47 -7.22 10.48
CA LEU A 77 -24.14 -6.62 9.34
C LEU A 77 -24.17 -5.09 9.46
N PHE A 78 -24.41 -4.59 10.66
CA PHE A 78 -24.25 -3.17 11.01
C PHE A 78 -23.45 -3.05 12.32
N PHE A 79 -22.82 -1.92 12.55
CA PHE A 79 -21.95 -1.67 13.70
C PHE A 79 -22.31 -0.38 14.43
N GLY A 80 -23.20 0.43 13.84
CA GLY A 80 -23.63 1.69 14.41
C GLY A 80 -25.06 2.04 14.05
N ARG A 81 -25.60 3.04 14.80
CA ARG A 81 -26.89 3.66 14.54
C ARG A 81 -26.79 5.16 14.81
N LEU A 82 -27.40 5.95 13.95
CA LEU A 82 -27.58 7.38 14.10
C LEU A 82 -29.07 7.67 14.25
N ASP A 83 -29.42 8.42 15.27
CA ASP A 83 -30.75 9.03 15.42
C ASP A 83 -30.57 10.54 15.17
N TYR A 84 -31.15 11.03 14.08
CA TYR A 84 -31.07 12.42 13.68
C TYR A 84 -32.06 13.27 14.49
N LEU A 85 -31.72 14.55 14.71
CA LEU A 85 -32.67 15.53 15.31
C LEU A 85 -33.77 15.90 14.31
N HIS A 86 -33.39 16.03 13.02
CA HIS A 86 -34.27 16.32 11.90
C HIS A 86 -33.98 15.36 10.74
N SER A 87 -34.99 15.04 9.93
CA SER A 87 -34.78 14.17 8.76
C SER A 87 -33.84 14.83 7.76
N PRO A 88 -32.74 14.16 7.30
CA PRO A 88 -31.81 14.72 6.33
C PRO A 88 -32.51 15.07 5.02
N GLY A 89 -32.49 16.37 4.64
CA GLY A 89 -33.07 16.85 3.37
C GLY A 89 -34.54 17.26 3.45
N ALA A 90 -35.21 17.16 4.59
CA ALA A 90 -36.52 17.76 4.79
C ALA A 90 -36.38 19.28 5.05
N ASP A 91 -37.08 20.09 4.28
CA ASP A 91 -37.27 21.48 4.65
C ASP A 91 -37.87 21.53 6.09
N GLN A 92 -37.36 22.44 6.95
CA GLN A 92 -37.68 22.53 8.38
C GLN A 92 -39.22 22.64 8.61
N ALA A 93 -39.91 21.52 8.45
CA ALA A 93 -41.31 21.41 8.85
C ALA A 93 -41.35 21.12 10.35
N GLU A 94 -41.92 22.03 11.13
CA GLU A 94 -42.15 21.87 12.57
C GLU A 94 -42.83 20.50 12.83
N GLY A 95 -42.13 19.58 13.48
CA GLY A 95 -42.71 18.32 14.00
C GLY A 95 -42.31 17.01 13.32
N ALA A 96 -41.35 16.98 12.40
CA ALA A 96 -40.80 15.73 11.90
C ALA A 96 -39.90 15.10 12.97
N GLU A 97 -40.31 13.95 13.54
CA GLU A 97 -39.43 13.11 14.37
C GLU A 97 -38.19 12.75 13.55
N GLY A 98 -36.99 12.85 14.14
CA GLY A 98 -35.75 12.54 13.47
C GLY A 98 -35.69 11.09 12.98
N GLU A 99 -35.17 10.90 11.77
CA GLU A 99 -34.99 9.57 11.19
C GLU A 99 -33.87 8.79 11.87
N ARG A 100 -34.00 7.48 11.84
CA ARG A 100 -33.04 6.54 12.42
C ARG A 100 -32.39 5.71 11.33
N PHE A 101 -31.04 5.69 11.28
CA PHE A 101 -30.27 4.93 10.30
C PHE A 101 -29.28 3.97 10.96
N TYR A 102 -29.34 2.70 10.60
CA TYR A 102 -28.34 1.69 10.96
C TYR A 102 -27.18 1.72 9.95
N ILE A 103 -25.97 1.86 10.45
CA ILE A 103 -24.78 2.00 9.64
C ILE A 103 -24.03 0.66 9.61
N GLY A 104 -23.80 0.16 8.40
CA GLY A 104 -23.16 -1.14 8.18
C GLY A 104 -22.23 -1.17 6.99
N ARG A 105 -21.76 -2.37 6.66
CA ARG A 105 -20.76 -2.58 5.60
C ARG A 105 -21.34 -2.55 4.19
N ARG A 106 -22.66 -2.68 4.07
CA ARG A 106 -23.38 -2.67 2.80
C ARG A 106 -24.80 -2.16 2.98
N HIS A 107 -25.38 -1.70 1.89
CA HIS A 107 -26.78 -1.30 1.89
C HIS A 107 -27.70 -2.51 1.86
N VAL A 108 -28.70 -2.53 2.74
CA VAL A 108 -29.77 -3.55 2.79
C VAL A 108 -31.11 -2.81 2.85
N HIS A 109 -32.05 -3.21 2.02
CA HIS A 109 -33.42 -2.72 2.02
C HIS A 109 -34.40 -3.89 2.16
N ASP A 110 -35.59 -3.60 2.67
CA ASP A 110 -36.67 -4.57 2.72
C ASP A 110 -37.40 -4.71 1.37
N ALA A 111 -38.52 -5.46 1.34
CA ALA A 111 -39.31 -5.70 0.13
C ALA A 111 -40.01 -4.44 -0.41
N ASP A 112 -40.25 -3.45 0.44
CA ASP A 112 -40.89 -2.18 0.08
C ASP A 112 -39.84 -1.13 -0.38
N GLY A 113 -38.55 -1.46 -0.23
CA GLY A 113 -37.44 -0.61 -0.60
C GLY A 113 -36.93 0.30 0.54
N ASP A 114 -37.48 0.14 1.74
CA ASP A 114 -37.07 0.91 2.92
C ASP A 114 -35.68 0.47 3.42
N PRO A 115 -34.78 1.41 3.75
CA PRO A 115 -33.41 1.08 4.13
C PRO A 115 -33.35 0.47 5.52
N MET A 116 -32.98 -0.81 5.60
CA MET A 116 -32.73 -1.54 6.85
C MET A 116 -31.32 -1.31 7.38
N VAL A 117 -30.33 -1.19 6.48
CA VAL A 117 -28.94 -0.87 6.80
C VAL A 117 -28.38 0.04 5.71
N ILE A 118 -27.76 1.12 6.10
CA ILE A 118 -27.11 2.06 5.20
C ILE A 118 -25.61 1.73 5.12
N ASP A 119 -25.07 1.76 3.89
CA ASP A 119 -23.64 1.58 3.66
C ASP A 119 -22.84 2.70 4.32
N TRP A 120 -21.76 2.34 5.02
CA TRP A 120 -20.88 3.29 5.70
C TRP A 120 -20.29 4.35 4.78
N ARG A 121 -20.17 4.05 3.47
CA ARG A 121 -19.63 4.96 2.44
C ARG A 121 -20.63 6.04 2.03
N ALA A 122 -21.91 5.85 2.29
CA ALA A 122 -22.95 6.83 1.95
C ALA A 122 -22.75 8.15 2.71
N PRO A 123 -23.11 9.31 2.11
CA PRO A 123 -22.98 10.62 2.77
C PRO A 123 -23.70 10.69 4.11
N VAL A 124 -24.89 10.09 4.23
CA VAL A 124 -25.69 10.06 5.48
C VAL A 124 -25.01 9.29 6.61
N SER A 125 -24.02 8.43 6.31
CA SER A 125 -23.23 7.70 7.31
C SER A 125 -22.05 8.50 7.86
N GLN A 126 -21.66 9.60 7.21
CA GLN A 126 -20.49 10.40 7.60
C GLN A 126 -20.54 10.92 9.05
N PRO A 127 -21.68 11.40 9.58
CA PRO A 127 -21.76 11.85 10.96
C PRO A 127 -21.43 10.78 12.00
N PHE A 128 -21.55 9.49 11.67
CA PHE A 128 -21.14 8.41 12.57
C PHE A 128 -19.67 8.51 12.98
N TYR A 129 -18.82 9.00 12.09
CA TYR A 129 -17.37 9.16 12.31
C TYR A 129 -17.02 10.56 12.82
N ARG A 130 -17.69 11.61 12.33
CA ARG A 130 -17.28 13.01 12.53
C ARG A 130 -18.07 13.77 13.56
N ALA A 131 -19.31 13.34 13.86
CA ALA A 131 -20.11 14.02 14.86
C ALA A 131 -19.44 13.99 16.23
N SER A 132 -19.46 15.10 16.91
CA SER A 132 -18.92 15.28 18.26
C SER A 132 -19.82 16.21 19.07
N LYS A 133 -19.65 16.25 20.39
CA LYS A 133 -20.39 17.20 21.24
C LYS A 133 -20.17 18.65 20.89
N LYS A 134 -18.99 18.98 20.31
CA LYS A 134 -18.70 20.35 19.81
C LYS A 134 -19.37 20.62 18.47
N ASN A 135 -19.55 19.58 17.65
CA ASN A 135 -20.19 19.68 16.34
C ASN A 135 -21.07 18.44 16.13
N PRO A 136 -22.33 18.43 16.60
CA PRO A 136 -23.21 17.26 16.57
C PRO A 136 -23.64 16.83 15.17
N LEU A 137 -23.49 17.65 14.14
CA LEU A 137 -23.92 17.38 12.76
C LEU A 137 -25.36 16.89 12.64
N ASP A 138 -26.25 17.51 13.40
CA ASP A 138 -27.70 17.20 13.48
C ASP A 138 -28.03 15.81 14.04
N ILE A 139 -27.10 15.20 14.78
CA ILE A 139 -27.29 13.91 15.44
C ILE A 139 -27.69 14.11 16.90
N ALA A 140 -28.79 13.47 17.30
CA ALA A 140 -29.21 13.40 18.70
C ALA A 140 -28.45 12.31 19.45
N LEU A 141 -28.41 11.11 18.85
CA LEU A 141 -27.83 9.92 19.46
C LEU A 141 -26.97 9.16 18.45
N ARG A 142 -25.76 8.82 18.87
CA ARG A 142 -24.92 7.82 18.21
C ARG A 142 -24.85 6.56 19.06
N ARG A 143 -25.29 5.41 18.51
CA ARG A 143 -25.21 4.09 19.15
C ARG A 143 -24.13 3.26 18.47
N ARG A 144 -23.23 2.69 19.26
CA ARG A 144 -22.25 1.69 18.82
C ARG A 144 -22.68 0.32 19.28
N PHE A 145 -22.42 -0.70 18.49
CA PHE A 145 -22.80 -2.08 18.78
C PHE A 145 -21.60 -2.98 19.02
N GLY A 146 -21.67 -3.81 20.06
CA GLY A 146 -20.68 -4.84 20.39
C GLY A 146 -21.17 -6.23 19.98
N TYR A 147 -20.27 -7.02 19.38
CA TYR A 147 -20.57 -8.37 18.89
C TYR A 147 -19.60 -9.40 19.44
N THR A 148 -20.12 -10.62 19.67
CA THR A 148 -19.31 -11.79 20.03
C THR A 148 -19.76 -12.98 19.18
N GLY A 149 -18.84 -13.54 18.35
CA GLY A 149 -19.15 -14.66 17.47
C GLY A 149 -20.22 -14.39 16.40
N GLY A 150 -20.51 -13.10 16.09
CA GLY A 150 -21.56 -12.70 15.15
C GLY A 150 -22.88 -12.32 15.82
N ASP A 151 -23.05 -12.60 17.11
CA ASP A 151 -24.21 -12.23 17.90
C ASP A 151 -24.06 -10.83 18.51
N LEU A 152 -25.13 -10.04 18.47
CA LEU A 152 -25.18 -8.72 19.09
C LEU A 152 -25.28 -8.89 20.61
N THR A 153 -24.23 -8.49 21.34
CA THR A 153 -24.10 -8.71 22.77
C THR A 153 -24.22 -7.47 23.63
N ALA A 154 -23.84 -6.29 23.05
CA ALA A 154 -23.81 -5.03 23.78
C ALA A 154 -24.12 -3.85 22.87
N TYR A 155 -24.46 -2.72 23.46
CA TYR A 155 -24.48 -1.42 22.78
C TYR A 155 -24.02 -0.31 23.74
N GLU A 156 -23.60 0.80 23.17
CA GLU A 156 -23.21 2.02 23.89
C GLU A 156 -23.83 3.23 23.23
N ASP A 157 -24.51 4.06 24.01
CA ASP A 157 -25.17 5.28 23.55
C ASP A 157 -24.35 6.51 23.91
N GLU A 158 -24.21 7.40 22.94
CA GLU A 158 -23.60 8.72 23.08
C GLU A 158 -24.61 9.78 22.65
N HIS A 159 -25.09 10.56 23.62
CA HIS A 159 -26.01 11.66 23.37
C HIS A 159 -25.23 12.93 22.99
N LEU A 160 -25.19 13.23 21.70
CA LEU A 160 -24.40 14.33 21.17
C LEU A 160 -25.04 15.70 21.40
N SER A 161 -26.37 15.75 21.59
CA SER A 161 -27.12 16.96 21.88
C SER A 161 -27.18 17.32 23.37
N ASP A 162 -26.76 16.41 24.28
CA ASP A 162 -26.79 16.67 25.74
C ASP A 162 -25.44 17.18 26.23
N PRO A 163 -25.34 18.47 26.60
CA PRO A 163 -24.10 19.06 27.12
C PRO A 163 -23.73 18.60 28.54
N SER A 164 -24.68 17.99 29.28
CA SER A 164 -24.44 17.54 30.67
C SER A 164 -23.72 16.19 30.77
N GLU A 165 -23.77 15.39 29.74
CA GLU A 165 -23.04 14.12 29.65
C GLU A 165 -21.56 14.37 29.40
N THR A 166 -20.68 13.97 30.32
CA THR A 166 -19.24 14.06 30.10
C THR A 166 -18.82 13.17 28.93
N ALA A 167 -17.94 13.69 28.05
CA ALA A 167 -17.39 12.88 26.97
C ALA A 167 -16.56 11.71 27.55
N ALA A 168 -17.21 10.61 27.80
CA ALA A 168 -16.53 9.37 28.18
C ALA A 168 -15.98 8.69 26.93
N THR A 169 -14.75 8.20 27.00
CA THR A 169 -14.18 7.40 25.92
C THR A 169 -15.04 6.11 25.77
N SER A 170 -15.46 5.81 24.56
CA SER A 170 -16.30 4.65 24.28
C SER A 170 -15.59 3.35 24.70
N LYS A 171 -16.14 2.62 25.68
CA LYS A 171 -15.58 1.36 26.16
C LYS A 171 -15.66 0.27 25.09
N LEU A 172 -16.74 0.24 24.29
CA LEU A 172 -16.85 -0.72 23.17
C LEU A 172 -15.80 -0.45 22.10
N LEU A 173 -15.55 0.82 21.78
CA LEU A 173 -14.51 1.20 20.84
C LEU A 173 -13.12 0.77 21.33
N GLN A 174 -12.82 1.00 22.61
CA GLN A 174 -11.55 0.56 23.20
C GLN A 174 -11.41 -0.95 23.25
N GLN A 175 -12.44 -1.66 23.67
CA GLN A 175 -12.45 -3.12 23.67
C GLN A 175 -12.21 -3.69 22.25
N GLU A 176 -12.77 -3.08 21.20
CA GLU A 176 -12.54 -3.51 19.83
C GLU A 176 -11.12 -3.19 19.36
N ILE A 177 -10.55 -2.05 19.77
CA ILE A 177 -9.15 -1.67 19.50
C ILE A 177 -8.17 -2.60 20.19
N GLU A 178 -8.44 -2.95 21.46
CA GLU A 178 -7.55 -3.76 22.33
C GLU A 178 -7.73 -5.27 22.17
N ARG A 179 -8.74 -5.71 21.44
CA ARG A 179 -9.06 -7.13 21.27
C ARG A 179 -7.92 -7.89 20.61
N PRO A 180 -7.49 -9.04 21.17
CA PRO A 180 -6.43 -9.87 20.60
C PRO A 180 -6.73 -10.25 19.13
N ARG A 181 -5.72 -10.22 18.29
CA ARG A 181 -5.84 -10.48 16.86
C ARG A 181 -5.51 -11.93 16.57
N VAL A 182 -6.53 -12.73 16.38
CA VAL A 182 -6.41 -14.11 15.88
C VAL A 182 -7.00 -14.14 14.47
N GLY A 183 -6.20 -14.42 13.45
CA GLY A 183 -6.63 -14.49 12.06
C GLY A 183 -6.34 -13.25 11.20
N PRO A 184 -6.98 -13.13 10.01
CA PRO A 184 -6.75 -12.05 9.07
C PRO A 184 -7.09 -10.66 9.63
N MET A 185 -6.56 -9.61 9.02
CA MET A 185 -6.83 -8.21 9.38
C MET A 185 -8.33 -7.98 9.45
N ARG A 186 -8.78 -7.49 10.60
CA ARG A 186 -10.15 -6.99 10.71
C ARG A 186 -10.26 -5.65 10.00
N ASP A 187 -11.36 -5.46 9.32
CA ASP A 187 -11.69 -4.12 8.83
C ASP A 187 -11.86 -3.17 10.03
N ILE A 188 -11.46 -1.92 9.84
CA ILE A 188 -11.57 -0.88 10.87
C ILE A 188 -12.81 0.00 10.68
N VAL A 189 -13.79 -0.43 9.88
CA VAL A 189 -14.97 0.37 9.55
C VAL A 189 -15.68 0.90 10.80
N ALA A 190 -15.77 0.06 11.86
CA ALA A 190 -16.40 0.46 13.11
C ALA A 190 -15.53 1.40 13.98
N THR A 191 -14.22 1.48 13.72
CA THR A 191 -13.25 2.15 14.59
C THR A 191 -12.50 3.31 13.88
N ILE A 192 -12.87 3.64 12.64
CA ILE A 192 -12.31 4.78 11.90
C ILE A 192 -12.50 6.06 12.73
N GLN A 193 -11.40 6.81 12.91
CA GLN A 193 -11.39 8.08 13.61
C GLN A 193 -11.70 9.24 12.66
N PRO A 194 -12.11 10.43 13.17
CA PRO A 194 -12.46 11.57 12.34
C PRO A 194 -11.38 11.96 11.32
N GLU A 195 -10.12 12.07 11.74
CA GLU A 195 -8.99 12.39 10.87
C GLU A 195 -8.74 11.32 9.80
N GLN A 196 -8.94 10.05 10.14
CA GLN A 196 -8.86 8.95 9.19
C GLN A 196 -10.00 9.00 8.16
N ASP A 197 -11.24 9.32 8.61
CA ASP A 197 -12.40 9.46 7.72
C ASP A 197 -12.24 10.61 6.73
N GLU A 198 -11.56 11.71 7.13
CA GLU A 198 -11.23 12.81 6.20
C GLU A 198 -10.35 12.34 5.05
N ILE A 199 -9.31 11.57 5.35
CA ILE A 199 -8.42 10.99 4.34
C ILE A 199 -9.20 9.99 3.46
N VAL A 200 -9.96 9.09 4.08
CA VAL A 200 -10.76 8.06 3.37
C VAL A 200 -11.70 8.69 2.36
N ARG A 201 -12.40 9.77 2.74
CA ARG A 201 -13.41 10.43 1.90
C ARG A 201 -12.87 11.56 1.03
N SER A 202 -11.57 11.85 1.07
CA SER A 202 -11.01 12.87 0.18
C SER A 202 -11.16 12.46 -1.30
N GLY A 203 -11.42 13.43 -2.18
CA GLY A 203 -11.85 13.20 -3.56
C GLY A 203 -10.82 12.48 -4.44
N LEU A 204 -11.27 11.89 -5.55
CA LEU A 204 -10.43 11.21 -6.55
C LEU A 204 -9.56 12.19 -7.36
N GLY A 205 -9.85 13.49 -7.34
CA GLY A 205 -9.16 14.48 -8.19
C GLY A 205 -7.73 14.79 -7.75
N GLY A 206 -7.37 14.56 -6.49
CA GLY A 206 -6.04 14.79 -5.92
C GLY A 206 -5.34 13.52 -5.49
N SER A 207 -4.01 13.57 -5.41
CA SER A 207 -3.22 12.54 -4.75
C SER A 207 -3.02 12.87 -3.27
N VAL A 208 -2.97 11.85 -2.44
CA VAL A 208 -2.79 11.98 -0.99
C VAL A 208 -1.61 11.11 -0.56
N CYS A 209 -0.73 11.67 0.26
CA CYS A 209 0.33 10.95 0.95
C CYS A 209 0.01 10.89 2.44
N VAL A 210 -0.01 9.72 3.02
CA VAL A 210 -0.29 9.50 4.43
C VAL A 210 0.99 9.11 5.15
N GLN A 211 1.55 10.04 5.90
CA GLN A 211 2.60 9.76 6.88
C GLN A 211 1.96 9.26 8.15
N GLY A 212 2.31 8.10 8.60
CA GLY A 212 1.82 7.59 9.87
C GLY A 212 2.80 6.63 10.50
N GLY A 213 3.08 6.80 11.77
CA GLY A 213 3.96 5.92 12.51
C GLY A 213 3.37 4.53 12.75
N PRO A 214 4.05 3.70 13.54
CA PRO A 214 3.61 2.34 13.84
C PRO A 214 2.24 2.32 14.50
N GLY A 215 1.35 1.45 14.02
CA GLY A 215 0.04 1.24 14.63
C GLY A 215 -1.01 2.33 14.36
N THR A 216 -0.73 3.35 13.54
CA THR A 216 -1.70 4.41 13.19
C THR A 216 -2.79 3.98 12.20
N GLY A 217 -2.70 2.76 11.64
CA GLY A 217 -3.70 2.23 10.72
C GLY A 217 -3.57 2.70 9.27
N LYS A 218 -2.39 3.18 8.82
CA LYS A 218 -2.13 3.64 7.43
C LYS A 218 -2.72 2.73 6.36
N THR A 219 -2.34 1.45 6.38
CA THR A 219 -2.79 0.43 5.42
C THR A 219 -4.32 0.32 5.41
N ALA A 220 -4.92 0.28 6.60
CA ALA A 220 -6.37 0.22 6.74
C ALA A 220 -7.04 1.46 6.15
N VAL A 221 -6.52 2.66 6.45
CA VAL A 221 -7.00 3.93 5.85
C VAL A 221 -6.90 3.87 4.32
N GLY A 222 -5.78 3.40 3.77
CA GLY A 222 -5.59 3.25 2.33
C GLY A 222 -6.60 2.31 1.68
N LEU A 223 -6.87 1.15 2.29
CA LEU A 223 -7.84 0.16 1.80
C LEU A 223 -9.29 0.70 1.88
N HIS A 224 -9.64 1.36 2.98
CA HIS A 224 -10.96 1.98 3.12
C HIS A 224 -11.14 3.13 2.13
N ARG A 225 -10.08 3.90 1.86
CA ARG A 225 -10.11 4.92 0.81
C ARG A 225 -10.36 4.31 -0.58
N VAL A 226 -9.70 3.22 -0.92
CA VAL A 226 -9.99 2.48 -2.17
C VAL A 226 -11.45 2.09 -2.24
N ALA A 227 -11.98 1.46 -1.18
CA ALA A 227 -13.37 1.03 -1.12
C ALA A 227 -14.34 2.22 -1.26
N TYR A 228 -14.02 3.36 -0.61
CA TYR A 228 -14.82 4.58 -0.76
C TYR A 228 -14.75 5.16 -2.18
N LEU A 229 -13.56 5.25 -2.79
CA LEU A 229 -13.39 5.79 -4.14
C LEU A 229 -14.07 4.91 -5.19
N LEU A 230 -14.02 3.59 -5.06
CA LEU A 230 -14.73 2.65 -5.93
C LEU A 230 -16.25 2.80 -5.79
N TYR A 231 -16.75 3.05 -4.59
CA TYR A 231 -18.16 3.35 -4.35
C TYR A 231 -18.57 4.69 -4.98
N ALA A 232 -17.84 5.78 -4.67
CA ALA A 232 -18.20 7.14 -5.07
C ALA A 232 -17.94 7.44 -6.55
N HIS A 233 -16.99 6.74 -7.20
CA HIS A 233 -16.53 6.97 -8.57
C HIS A 233 -16.55 5.69 -9.43
N ARG A 234 -17.50 4.81 -9.17
CA ARG A 234 -17.60 3.46 -9.75
C ARG A 234 -17.41 3.43 -11.25
N ASP A 235 -18.22 4.21 -12.00
CA ASP A 235 -18.19 4.21 -13.47
C ASP A 235 -16.87 4.65 -14.07
N ARG A 236 -16.17 5.56 -13.38
CA ARG A 236 -14.86 6.04 -13.81
C ARG A 236 -13.79 5.01 -13.56
N LEU A 237 -13.73 4.47 -12.33
CA LEU A 237 -12.69 3.53 -11.91
C LEU A 237 -12.86 2.14 -12.54
N ALA A 238 -14.09 1.70 -12.82
CA ALA A 238 -14.35 0.48 -13.59
C ALA A 238 -13.73 0.53 -14.99
N ARG A 239 -13.73 1.72 -15.65
CA ARG A 239 -13.14 1.90 -16.97
C ARG A 239 -11.64 2.13 -16.95
N THR A 240 -11.13 2.83 -15.95
CA THR A 240 -9.72 3.24 -15.89
C THR A 240 -8.85 2.30 -15.06
N GLY A 241 -9.46 1.49 -14.22
CA GLY A 241 -8.80 0.54 -13.34
C GLY A 241 -8.25 1.15 -12.05
N THR A 242 -8.13 0.30 -11.04
CA THR A 242 -7.53 0.60 -9.74
C THR A 242 -6.49 -0.48 -9.40
N LEU A 243 -5.39 -0.08 -8.77
CA LEU A 243 -4.29 -0.96 -8.41
C LEU A 243 -3.83 -0.68 -6.98
N VAL A 244 -3.67 -1.74 -6.19
CA VAL A 244 -3.00 -1.70 -4.88
C VAL A 244 -1.62 -2.31 -5.02
N ILE A 245 -0.59 -1.56 -4.62
CA ILE A 245 0.81 -1.98 -4.64
C ILE A 245 1.25 -2.18 -3.20
N GLY A 246 1.66 -3.41 -2.90
CA GLY A 246 2.18 -3.80 -1.59
C GLY A 246 3.66 -4.17 -1.62
N PRO A 247 4.29 -4.26 -0.42
CA PRO A 247 5.72 -4.55 -0.30
C PRO A 247 6.11 -5.98 -0.70
N ASN A 248 5.20 -6.94 -0.54
CA ASN A 248 5.47 -8.36 -0.83
C ASN A 248 4.17 -9.17 -1.05
N ALA A 249 4.31 -10.41 -1.53
CA ALA A 249 3.19 -11.30 -1.83
C ALA A 249 2.35 -11.69 -0.59
N SER A 250 2.99 -11.88 0.58
CA SER A 250 2.27 -12.21 1.82
C SER A 250 1.34 -11.08 2.25
N PHE A 251 1.79 -9.85 2.13
CA PHE A 251 0.99 -8.66 2.37
C PHE A 251 -0.19 -8.57 1.40
N LEU A 252 0.03 -8.85 0.11
CA LEU A 252 -1.04 -8.83 -0.89
C LEU A 252 -2.08 -9.91 -0.63
N HIS A 253 -1.65 -11.12 -0.29
CA HIS A 253 -2.57 -12.20 0.09
C HIS A 253 -3.45 -11.83 1.29
N TYR A 254 -2.87 -11.11 2.23
CA TYR A 254 -3.57 -10.58 3.38
C TYR A 254 -4.64 -9.54 2.99
N ILE A 255 -4.31 -8.60 2.08
CA ILE A 255 -5.25 -7.60 1.55
C ILE A 255 -6.39 -8.26 0.77
N GLU A 256 -6.10 -9.33 0.01
CA GLU A 256 -7.08 -10.09 -0.76
C GLU A 256 -8.24 -10.61 0.12
N GLN A 257 -7.95 -10.89 1.39
CA GLN A 257 -8.97 -11.33 2.35
C GLN A 257 -9.81 -10.17 2.92
N VAL A 258 -9.26 -8.94 2.94
CA VAL A 258 -9.92 -7.76 3.53
C VAL A 258 -10.86 -7.06 2.55
N LEU A 259 -10.46 -6.90 1.29
CA LEU A 259 -11.23 -6.16 0.29
C LEU A 259 -12.68 -6.67 0.10
N PRO A 260 -12.97 -7.98 0.07
CA PRO A 260 -14.34 -8.49 0.00
C PRO A 260 -15.20 -8.09 1.21
N ALA A 261 -14.59 -8.00 2.41
CA ALA A 261 -15.31 -7.54 3.61
C ALA A 261 -15.69 -6.06 3.53
N LEU A 262 -14.96 -5.26 2.74
CA LEU A 262 -15.25 -3.86 2.44
C LEU A 262 -16.25 -3.68 1.27
N GLY A 263 -16.67 -4.77 0.63
CA GLY A 263 -17.64 -4.77 -0.47
C GLY A 263 -17.01 -4.66 -1.86
N GLU A 264 -15.67 -4.85 -1.99
CA GLU A 264 -14.95 -4.69 -3.25
C GLU A 264 -14.28 -6.01 -3.66
N LEU A 265 -14.61 -6.52 -4.85
CA LEU A 265 -14.13 -7.81 -5.36
C LEU A 265 -13.11 -7.67 -6.51
N GLU A 266 -13.01 -6.52 -7.17
CA GLU A 266 -12.26 -6.34 -8.42
C GLU A 266 -11.11 -5.31 -8.31
N VAL A 267 -10.33 -5.36 -7.23
CA VAL A 267 -9.13 -4.51 -7.12
C VAL A 267 -7.90 -5.32 -7.51
N LYS A 268 -7.18 -4.86 -8.54
CA LYS A 268 -5.90 -5.47 -8.92
C LYS A 268 -4.87 -5.23 -7.84
N GLN A 269 -4.05 -6.23 -7.58
CA GLN A 269 -2.98 -6.19 -6.60
C GLN A 269 -1.67 -6.64 -7.25
N ALA A 270 -0.58 -5.99 -6.90
CA ALA A 270 0.75 -6.33 -7.40
C ALA A 270 1.84 -5.83 -6.44
N THR A 271 3.01 -6.45 -6.48
CA THR A 271 4.24 -5.85 -5.96
C THR A 271 4.86 -4.93 -7.02
N VAL A 272 5.86 -4.13 -6.63
CA VAL A 272 6.63 -3.35 -7.63
C VAL A 272 7.33 -4.28 -8.61
N ASP A 273 7.84 -5.42 -8.13
CA ASP A 273 8.52 -6.42 -8.97
C ASP A 273 7.58 -7.02 -10.03
N ASP A 274 6.32 -7.28 -9.68
CA ASP A 274 5.29 -7.74 -10.63
C ASP A 274 5.01 -6.69 -11.72
N LEU A 275 5.03 -5.40 -11.36
CA LEU A 275 4.79 -4.32 -12.32
C LEU A 275 5.91 -4.21 -13.36
N VAL A 276 7.14 -4.51 -13.00
CA VAL A 276 8.34 -4.38 -13.84
C VAL A 276 8.83 -5.72 -14.39
N ALA A 277 8.02 -6.76 -14.32
CA ALA A 277 8.37 -8.13 -14.70
C ALA A 277 8.51 -8.34 -16.22
N HIS A 278 9.31 -7.49 -16.89
CA HIS A 278 9.64 -7.64 -18.32
C HIS A 278 10.64 -8.75 -18.59
N VAL A 279 11.38 -9.16 -17.57
CA VAL A 279 12.39 -10.24 -17.57
C VAL A 279 12.30 -11.03 -16.28
N GLU A 280 12.77 -12.27 -16.31
CA GLU A 280 12.84 -13.08 -15.10
C GLU A 280 14.04 -12.68 -14.23
N VAL A 281 13.79 -12.26 -13.01
CA VAL A 281 14.83 -11.92 -12.02
C VAL A 281 15.43 -13.20 -11.47
N ARG A 282 16.75 -13.37 -11.64
CA ARG A 282 17.52 -14.56 -11.21
C ARG A 282 18.82 -14.19 -10.50
N GLY A 283 19.15 -12.90 -10.48
CA GLY A 283 20.35 -12.35 -9.86
C GLY A 283 20.01 -11.46 -8.68
N THR A 284 21.04 -11.12 -7.92
CA THR A 284 20.97 -10.14 -6.84
C THR A 284 22.10 -9.15 -7.04
N ASP A 285 21.81 -7.87 -6.91
CA ASP A 285 22.83 -6.81 -6.89
C ASP A 285 23.45 -6.71 -5.49
N GLU A 286 24.71 -6.32 -5.44
CA GLU A 286 25.28 -5.75 -4.23
C GLU A 286 24.64 -4.39 -3.91
N ALA A 287 24.53 -4.04 -2.65
CA ALA A 287 23.85 -2.80 -2.22
C ALA A 287 24.33 -1.53 -2.95
N PRO A 288 25.65 -1.29 -3.14
CA PRO A 288 26.10 -0.12 -3.90
C PRO A 288 25.61 -0.08 -5.36
N ALA A 289 25.58 -1.25 -6.03
CA ALA A 289 25.07 -1.34 -7.40
C ALA A 289 23.57 -1.07 -7.48
N ALA A 290 22.82 -1.64 -6.56
CA ALA A 290 21.37 -1.43 -6.46
C ALA A 290 21.01 0.05 -6.19
N VAL A 291 21.79 0.74 -5.34
CA VAL A 291 21.64 2.18 -5.07
C VAL A 291 21.82 3.01 -6.34
N VAL A 292 22.90 2.78 -7.09
CA VAL A 292 23.19 3.56 -8.32
C VAL A 292 22.14 3.26 -9.40
N LYS A 293 21.76 1.98 -9.60
CA LYS A 293 20.71 1.60 -10.55
C LYS A 293 19.34 2.15 -10.18
N GLY A 294 19.06 2.31 -8.88
CA GLY A 294 17.82 2.89 -8.35
C GLY A 294 17.76 4.41 -8.38
N ASP A 295 18.88 5.10 -8.67
CA ASP A 295 18.97 6.56 -8.70
C ASP A 295 18.21 7.15 -9.88
N ALA A 296 17.53 8.29 -9.67
CA ALA A 296 16.76 9.00 -10.71
C ALA A 296 17.62 9.43 -11.92
N ARG A 297 18.94 9.63 -11.75
CA ARG A 297 19.88 9.95 -12.83
C ARG A 297 19.89 8.87 -13.92
N MET A 298 19.59 7.62 -13.56
CA MET A 298 19.51 6.52 -14.53
C MET A 298 18.42 6.72 -15.58
N ALA A 299 17.35 7.44 -15.26
CA ALA A 299 16.31 7.77 -16.24
C ALA A 299 16.88 8.61 -17.40
N GLU A 300 17.77 9.57 -17.11
CA GLU A 300 18.43 10.39 -18.13
C GLU A 300 19.47 9.59 -18.91
N VAL A 301 20.23 8.72 -18.24
CA VAL A 301 21.17 7.80 -18.91
C VAL A 301 20.42 6.95 -19.95
N LEU A 302 19.30 6.35 -19.57
CA LEU A 302 18.47 5.54 -20.46
C LEU A 302 17.85 6.36 -21.58
N ARG A 303 17.40 7.58 -21.30
CA ARG A 303 16.85 8.49 -22.31
C ARG A 303 17.89 8.82 -23.39
N ARG A 304 19.13 9.14 -23.00
CA ARG A 304 20.26 9.36 -23.92
C ARG A 304 20.56 8.10 -24.71
N ALA A 305 20.62 6.94 -24.05
CA ALA A 305 20.89 5.66 -24.70
C ALA A 305 19.80 5.28 -25.72
N VAL A 306 18.51 5.51 -25.43
CA VAL A 306 17.43 5.30 -26.41
C VAL A 306 17.56 6.25 -27.59
N ARG A 307 17.78 7.53 -27.33
CA ARG A 307 17.89 8.58 -28.39
C ARG A 307 19.11 8.40 -29.27
N SER A 308 20.21 7.83 -28.78
CA SER A 308 21.43 7.59 -29.54
C SER A 308 21.27 6.62 -30.72
N HIS A 309 20.14 5.88 -30.77
CA HIS A 309 19.80 5.02 -31.90
C HIS A 309 19.27 5.79 -33.11
N VAL A 310 18.89 7.07 -32.95
CA VAL A 310 18.46 7.92 -34.06
C VAL A 310 19.70 8.41 -34.78
N THR A 311 19.71 8.18 -36.10
CA THR A 311 20.82 8.61 -36.97
C THR A 311 20.36 9.78 -37.85
N MET A 312 21.18 10.79 -37.99
CA MET A 312 20.88 11.89 -38.90
C MET A 312 21.05 11.44 -40.35
N PRO A 313 20.18 11.88 -41.29
CA PRO A 313 20.22 11.48 -42.68
C PRO A 313 21.40 12.12 -43.39
N VAL A 314 22.15 11.31 -44.11
CA VAL A 314 23.25 11.77 -45.00
C VAL A 314 22.88 11.63 -46.48
N GLU A 315 21.89 10.81 -46.79
CA GLU A 315 21.43 10.54 -48.16
C GLU A 315 19.94 10.90 -48.35
N PRO A 316 19.56 11.33 -49.58
CA PRO A 316 18.16 11.62 -49.88
C PRO A 316 17.32 10.34 -49.97
N VAL A 317 16.04 10.45 -49.68
CA VAL A 317 15.05 9.40 -49.96
C VAL A 317 14.42 9.64 -51.34
N VAL A 318 14.48 8.64 -52.23
CA VAL A 318 13.89 8.72 -53.56
C VAL A 318 12.73 7.74 -53.63
N VAL A 319 11.52 8.29 -53.77
CA VAL A 319 10.29 7.53 -53.97
C VAL A 319 9.95 7.46 -55.47
N VAL A 320 9.89 6.26 -56.00
CA VAL A 320 9.48 6.01 -57.39
C VAL A 320 7.97 5.70 -57.43
N ARG A 321 7.21 6.46 -58.24
CA ARG A 321 5.79 6.23 -58.43
C ARG A 321 5.43 6.38 -59.92
N GLY A 322 5.10 5.29 -60.56
CA GLY A 322 4.96 5.25 -62.01
C GLY A 322 6.26 5.60 -62.73
N SER A 323 6.21 6.56 -63.62
CA SER A 323 7.40 7.07 -64.32
C SER A 323 8.14 8.21 -63.60
N ARG A 324 7.59 8.73 -62.50
CA ARG A 324 8.15 9.87 -61.75
C ARG A 324 8.98 9.43 -60.56
N ARG A 325 10.00 10.25 -60.23
CA ARG A 325 10.86 10.08 -59.05
C ARG A 325 10.75 11.31 -58.20
N TRP A 326 10.35 11.12 -56.94
CA TRP A 326 10.21 12.17 -55.93
C TRP A 326 11.36 12.06 -54.97
N ARG A 327 12.14 13.12 -54.82
CA ARG A 327 13.37 13.13 -54.00
C ARG A 327 13.22 14.04 -52.80
N VAL A 328 13.24 13.47 -51.58
CA VAL A 328 13.37 14.23 -50.34
C VAL A 328 14.86 14.35 -50.02
N PRO A 329 15.45 15.53 -50.05
CA PRO A 329 16.88 15.71 -49.79
C PRO A 329 17.24 15.48 -48.31
N ALA A 330 18.51 15.19 -48.03
CA ALA A 330 19.00 14.90 -46.68
C ALA A 330 18.69 16.00 -45.67
N TYR A 331 18.89 17.28 -46.04
CA TYR A 331 18.59 18.41 -45.16
C TYR A 331 17.12 18.54 -44.76
N GLU A 332 16.18 18.17 -45.67
CA GLU A 332 14.76 18.17 -45.36
C GLU A 332 14.38 17.02 -44.48
N LEU A 333 14.99 15.85 -44.67
CA LEU A 333 14.85 14.70 -43.75
C LEU A 333 15.43 15.02 -42.37
N GLU A 334 16.54 15.75 -42.28
CA GLU A 334 17.12 16.18 -41.02
C GLU A 334 16.16 17.06 -40.21
N VAL A 335 15.51 18.03 -40.88
CA VAL A 335 14.46 18.85 -40.24
C VAL A 335 13.33 17.99 -39.73
N ILE A 336 12.85 17.02 -40.50
CA ILE A 336 11.77 16.10 -40.09
C ILE A 336 12.19 15.27 -38.85
N VAL A 337 13.41 14.74 -38.84
CA VAL A 337 13.96 13.96 -37.74
C VAL A 337 14.11 14.83 -36.49
N GLN A 338 14.65 16.03 -36.63
CA GLN A 338 14.84 16.96 -35.52
C GLN A 338 13.52 17.42 -34.91
N GLU A 339 12.54 17.76 -35.74
CA GLU A 339 11.19 18.11 -35.27
C GLU A 339 10.53 16.96 -34.42
N LEU A 340 10.77 15.71 -34.80
CA LEU A 340 10.29 14.57 -34.03
C LEU A 340 11.04 14.38 -32.72
N LEU A 341 12.35 14.65 -32.69
CA LEU A 341 13.15 14.61 -31.46
C LEU A 341 12.75 15.70 -30.47
N ASP A 342 12.41 16.90 -30.99
CA ASP A 342 12.04 18.07 -30.18
C ASP A 342 10.65 17.99 -29.57
N ARG A 343 9.77 17.09 -30.09
CA ARG A 343 8.37 16.96 -29.64
C ARG A 343 8.17 16.24 -28.32
N ASP A 344 9.21 15.73 -27.71
CA ASP A 344 9.15 14.93 -26.45
C ASP A 344 8.10 13.80 -26.45
N ILE A 345 7.89 13.19 -27.63
CA ILE A 345 7.04 12.00 -27.80
C ILE A 345 7.86 10.73 -27.61
N ARG A 346 7.19 9.61 -27.28
CA ARG A 346 7.85 8.31 -27.13
C ARG A 346 8.56 7.89 -28.41
N TYR A 347 9.71 7.21 -28.26
CA TYR A 347 10.57 6.77 -29.36
C TYR A 347 9.80 5.99 -30.45
N GLY A 348 8.94 5.05 -30.02
CA GLY A 348 8.09 4.26 -30.93
C GLY A 348 7.08 5.10 -31.69
N ALA A 349 6.42 6.04 -31.00
CA ALA A 349 5.46 6.94 -31.61
C ALA A 349 6.10 7.87 -32.66
N ALA A 350 7.30 8.40 -32.36
CA ALA A 350 8.09 9.17 -33.32
C ALA A 350 8.46 8.32 -34.55
N ARG A 351 8.90 7.08 -34.31
CA ARG A 351 9.21 6.11 -35.36
C ARG A 351 8.00 5.80 -36.27
N GLU A 352 6.82 5.67 -35.68
CA GLU A 352 5.56 5.44 -36.42
C GLU A 352 5.13 6.69 -37.20
N ALA A 353 5.39 7.89 -36.71
CA ALA A 353 5.07 9.14 -37.38
C ALA A 353 6.02 9.48 -38.55
N LEU A 354 7.30 9.04 -38.48
CA LEU A 354 8.34 9.37 -39.45
C LEU A 354 7.95 9.04 -40.91
N PRO A 355 7.39 7.85 -41.25
CA PRO A 355 6.98 7.55 -42.62
C PRO A 355 5.96 8.55 -43.17
N GLN A 356 4.99 8.96 -42.35
CA GLN A 356 3.95 9.91 -42.77
C GLN A 356 4.52 11.31 -42.97
N ARG A 357 5.51 11.72 -42.18
CA ARG A 357 6.23 13.00 -42.37
C ARG A 357 7.03 13.01 -43.65
N ILE A 358 7.76 11.92 -43.97
CA ILE A 358 8.49 11.78 -45.24
C ILE A 358 7.49 11.77 -46.41
N ALA A 359 6.36 11.06 -46.27
CA ALA A 359 5.32 11.03 -47.30
C ALA A 359 4.76 12.43 -47.58
N HIS A 360 4.49 13.21 -46.51
CA HIS A 360 4.01 14.58 -46.68
C HIS A 360 4.97 15.45 -47.45
N ALA A 361 6.31 15.36 -47.20
CA ALA A 361 7.29 16.06 -47.97
C ALA A 361 7.25 15.70 -49.49
N VAL A 362 6.96 14.44 -49.82
CA VAL A 362 6.74 13.99 -51.19
C VAL A 362 5.46 14.58 -51.77
N LEU A 363 4.35 14.59 -51.01
CA LEU A 363 3.07 15.15 -51.46
C LEU A 363 3.20 16.65 -51.78
N VAL A 364 3.86 17.40 -50.96
CA VAL A 364 4.17 18.85 -51.24
C VAL A 364 4.87 19.03 -52.60
N GLN A 365 5.79 18.13 -52.96
CA GLN A 365 6.45 18.16 -54.26
C GLN A 365 5.49 17.82 -55.42
N MET A 366 4.58 16.84 -55.18
CA MET A 366 3.52 16.49 -56.16
C MET A 366 2.59 17.67 -56.43
N GLU A 367 2.12 18.34 -55.37
CA GLU A 367 1.27 19.53 -55.47
C GLU A 367 1.95 20.65 -56.23
N ARG A 368 3.22 20.92 -55.94
CA ARG A 368 4.01 21.90 -56.68
C ARG A 368 4.21 21.56 -58.18
N SER A 369 4.09 20.27 -58.51
CA SER A 369 4.12 19.80 -59.91
C SER A 369 2.73 19.76 -60.61
N GLY A 370 1.68 20.22 -59.91
CA GLY A 370 0.30 20.27 -60.41
C GLY A 370 -0.50 18.99 -60.22
N GLU A 371 -0.02 18.04 -59.40
CA GLU A 371 -0.83 16.87 -58.98
C GLU A 371 -1.68 17.26 -57.75
N ALA A 372 -2.83 16.56 -57.56
CA ALA A 372 -3.67 16.70 -56.38
C ALA A 372 -3.68 15.36 -55.59
N PRO A 373 -2.62 15.07 -54.80
CA PRO A 373 -2.58 13.82 -54.06
C PRO A 373 -3.60 13.84 -52.90
N ASP A 374 -4.23 12.69 -52.65
CA ASP A 374 -5.13 12.45 -51.50
C ASP A 374 -4.44 11.65 -50.39
N ASP A 375 -5.16 11.39 -49.28
CA ASP A 375 -4.66 10.59 -48.14
C ASP A 375 -4.25 9.17 -48.57
N ARG A 376 -4.89 8.57 -49.59
CA ARG A 376 -4.50 7.25 -50.10
C ARG A 376 -3.13 7.29 -50.74
N VAL A 377 -2.79 8.39 -51.40
CA VAL A 377 -1.48 8.63 -52.00
C VAL A 377 -0.43 8.78 -50.88
N GLN A 378 -0.75 9.53 -49.84
CA GLN A 378 0.13 9.69 -48.68
C GLN A 378 0.43 8.33 -48.03
N ASP A 379 -0.60 7.55 -47.77
CA ASP A 379 -0.46 6.21 -47.19
C ASP A 379 0.34 5.26 -48.09
N ALA A 380 0.17 5.34 -49.41
CA ALA A 380 0.92 4.53 -50.36
C ALA A 380 2.42 4.94 -50.37
N VAL A 381 2.71 6.22 -50.29
CA VAL A 381 4.11 6.75 -50.20
C VAL A 381 4.73 6.34 -48.85
N ALA A 382 4.04 6.49 -47.74
CA ALA A 382 4.52 6.07 -46.41
C ALA A 382 4.87 4.58 -46.37
N ARG A 383 4.14 3.75 -47.09
CA ARG A 383 4.37 2.30 -47.23
C ARG A 383 5.41 1.91 -48.29
N ASN A 384 5.99 2.90 -49.02
CA ASN A 384 6.97 2.64 -50.05
C ASN A 384 8.24 2.00 -49.46
N THR A 385 8.88 1.11 -50.20
CA THR A 385 10.09 0.40 -49.76
C THR A 385 11.26 1.32 -49.44
N ALA A 386 11.45 2.41 -50.22
CA ALA A 386 12.52 3.40 -49.95
C ALA A 386 12.27 4.16 -48.62
N VAL A 387 11.02 4.53 -48.34
CA VAL A 387 10.62 5.17 -47.07
C VAL A 387 10.82 4.22 -45.91
N LYS A 388 10.37 2.94 -46.02
CA LYS A 388 10.58 1.92 -44.98
C LYS A 388 12.08 1.68 -44.72
N ALA A 389 12.91 1.63 -45.78
CA ALA A 389 14.34 1.47 -45.62
C ALA A 389 14.96 2.67 -44.90
N ALA A 390 14.56 3.91 -45.29
CA ALA A 390 14.99 5.11 -44.61
C ALA A 390 14.63 5.12 -43.12
N VAL A 391 13.35 4.78 -42.77
CA VAL A 391 12.91 4.68 -41.36
C VAL A 391 13.74 3.64 -40.59
N LYS A 392 14.03 2.50 -41.21
CA LYS A 392 14.83 1.44 -40.55
C LYS A 392 16.25 1.93 -40.25
N ASN A 393 16.80 2.75 -41.11
CA ASN A 393 18.17 3.27 -40.94
C ASN A 393 18.22 4.48 -39.98
N LEU A 394 17.29 5.43 -40.15
CA LEU A 394 17.26 6.68 -39.36
C LEU A 394 16.72 6.49 -37.97
N TRP A 395 15.73 5.59 -37.83
CA TRP A 395 15.01 5.36 -36.55
C TRP A 395 14.75 3.86 -36.35
N PRO A 396 15.82 3.05 -36.06
CA PRO A 396 15.69 1.60 -35.89
C PRO A 396 14.82 1.26 -34.69
N PRO A 397 14.22 0.05 -34.63
CA PRO A 397 13.52 -0.40 -33.44
C PRO A 397 14.49 -0.60 -32.29
N VAL A 398 14.12 -0.18 -31.10
CA VAL A 398 14.86 -0.40 -29.84
C VAL A 398 14.14 -1.46 -29.02
N GLU A 399 14.89 -2.49 -28.60
CA GLU A 399 14.44 -3.50 -27.66
C GLU A 399 14.96 -3.13 -26.25
N PRO A 400 14.08 -2.77 -25.30
CA PRO A 400 14.50 -2.26 -23.98
C PRO A 400 15.47 -3.17 -23.23
N ALA A 401 15.17 -4.47 -23.15
CA ALA A 401 16.04 -5.40 -22.45
C ALA A 401 17.43 -5.56 -23.10
N LYS A 402 17.54 -5.45 -24.45
CA LYS A 402 18.84 -5.44 -25.13
C LYS A 402 19.61 -4.16 -24.90
N LEU A 403 18.90 -3.03 -24.83
CA LEU A 403 19.51 -1.73 -24.51
C LEU A 403 20.15 -1.76 -23.12
N VAL A 404 19.40 -2.20 -22.10
CA VAL A 404 19.90 -2.30 -20.72
C VAL A 404 21.03 -3.34 -20.63
N LEU A 405 20.90 -4.48 -21.32
CA LEU A 405 21.98 -5.45 -21.42
C LEU A 405 23.27 -4.84 -21.91
N ARG A 406 23.20 -4.05 -23.01
CA ARG A 406 24.34 -3.35 -23.56
C ARG A 406 24.88 -2.32 -22.59
N LEU A 407 24.02 -1.53 -21.96
CA LEU A 407 24.41 -0.49 -21.01
C LEU A 407 25.22 -1.07 -19.83
N LEU A 408 24.82 -2.25 -19.31
CA LEU A 408 25.49 -2.89 -18.17
C LEU A 408 26.65 -3.80 -18.56
N SER A 409 26.92 -4.03 -19.86
CA SER A 409 27.97 -4.93 -20.37
C SER A 409 29.03 -4.22 -21.22
N ASP A 410 28.81 -3.00 -21.67
CA ASP A 410 29.68 -2.22 -22.56
C ASP A 410 30.10 -0.92 -21.87
N ALA A 411 31.33 -0.87 -21.37
CA ALA A 411 31.85 0.24 -20.59
C ALA A 411 31.88 1.58 -21.41
N ASP A 412 32.22 1.51 -22.69
CA ASP A 412 32.29 2.70 -23.54
C ASP A 412 30.90 3.25 -23.84
N PHE A 413 29.92 2.34 -24.04
CA PHE A 413 28.52 2.70 -24.22
C PHE A 413 27.94 3.34 -22.96
N LEU A 414 28.21 2.76 -21.78
CA LEU A 414 27.80 3.35 -20.51
C LEU A 414 28.42 4.71 -20.28
N ALA A 415 29.76 4.84 -20.45
CA ALA A 415 30.48 6.08 -20.23
C ALA A 415 29.94 7.22 -21.11
N THR A 416 29.65 6.94 -22.39
CA THR A 416 29.12 7.93 -23.35
C THR A 416 27.76 8.49 -22.87
N HIS A 417 26.88 7.63 -22.33
CA HIS A 417 25.52 8.06 -21.96
C HIS A 417 25.40 8.53 -20.52
N ALA A 418 26.35 8.12 -19.66
CA ALA A 418 26.44 8.53 -18.27
C ALA A 418 27.31 9.80 -18.05
N GLU A 419 27.90 10.35 -19.11
CA GLU A 419 28.77 11.55 -19.02
C GLU A 419 28.05 12.70 -18.29
N GLY A 420 28.69 13.22 -17.23
CA GLY A 420 28.17 14.29 -16.40
C GLY A 420 26.99 13.89 -15.47
N LEU A 421 26.59 12.61 -15.47
CA LEU A 421 25.52 12.09 -14.62
C LEU A 421 26.03 11.14 -13.54
N LEU A 422 26.89 10.20 -13.92
CA LEU A 422 27.48 9.22 -13.01
C LEU A 422 29.00 9.40 -12.98
N THR A 423 29.58 9.25 -11.79
CA THR A 423 31.03 9.19 -11.62
C THR A 423 31.60 7.90 -12.22
N GLU A 424 32.91 7.86 -12.50
CA GLU A 424 33.57 6.65 -13.01
C GLU A 424 33.43 5.45 -12.05
N ASP A 425 33.44 5.70 -10.75
CA ASP A 425 33.29 4.63 -9.75
C ASP A 425 31.86 4.10 -9.70
N GLU A 426 30.83 4.97 -9.82
CA GLU A 426 29.44 4.54 -9.96
C GLU A 426 29.24 3.72 -11.24
N GLN A 427 29.84 4.13 -12.36
CA GLN A 427 29.79 3.37 -13.62
C GLN A 427 30.42 1.99 -13.47
N LYS A 428 31.62 1.89 -12.84
CA LYS A 428 32.29 0.61 -12.56
C LYS A 428 31.43 -0.30 -11.67
N THR A 429 30.73 0.29 -10.68
CA THR A 429 29.89 -0.43 -9.72
C THR A 429 28.71 -1.11 -10.40
N ILE A 430 28.11 -0.52 -11.43
CA ILE A 430 26.94 -1.10 -12.12
C ILE A 430 27.30 -1.98 -13.32
N LEU A 431 28.56 -1.91 -13.82
CA LEU A 431 29.02 -2.78 -14.90
C LEU A 431 29.15 -4.23 -14.47
N TRP A 432 28.62 -5.13 -15.26
CA TRP A 432 28.77 -6.56 -15.01
C TRP A 432 30.21 -7.03 -15.24
N ALA A 433 30.76 -7.72 -14.26
CA ALA A 433 32.13 -8.24 -14.32
C ALA A 433 32.39 -9.19 -15.51
N ARG A 434 31.33 -9.83 -16.02
CA ARG A 434 31.37 -10.70 -17.20
C ARG A 434 30.27 -10.29 -18.17
N PRO A 435 30.64 -9.76 -19.36
CA PRO A 435 29.66 -9.41 -20.38
C PRO A 435 28.82 -10.59 -20.80
N VAL A 436 27.51 -10.40 -20.84
CA VAL A 436 26.53 -11.43 -21.22
C VAL A 436 26.07 -11.16 -22.66
N ARG A 437 25.93 -12.24 -23.46
CA ARG A 437 25.67 -12.11 -24.91
C ARG A 437 24.17 -12.08 -25.27
N SER A 438 23.29 -12.48 -24.38
CA SER A 438 21.87 -12.53 -24.68
C SER A 438 20.99 -12.21 -23.47
N VAL A 439 19.83 -11.60 -23.72
CA VAL A 439 18.80 -11.28 -22.70
C VAL A 439 18.38 -12.53 -21.90
N LYS A 440 18.28 -13.70 -22.56
CA LYS A 440 17.84 -14.96 -21.92
C LYS A 440 18.89 -15.56 -20.97
N SER A 441 20.18 -15.29 -21.22
CA SER A 441 21.27 -15.81 -20.39
C SER A 441 21.69 -14.85 -19.27
N ALA A 442 21.17 -13.64 -19.27
CA ALA A 442 21.44 -12.67 -18.23
C ALA A 442 20.79 -13.06 -16.91
N LYS A 443 21.52 -12.87 -15.82
CA LYS A 443 21.00 -13.00 -14.46
C LYS A 443 20.56 -11.61 -14.00
N TRP A 444 19.38 -11.25 -14.44
CA TRP A 444 18.78 -9.95 -14.10
C TRP A 444 18.53 -9.83 -12.61
N ALA A 445 18.90 -8.70 -12.02
CA ALA A 445 18.53 -8.31 -10.67
C ALA A 445 17.21 -7.46 -10.69
N ALA A 446 16.61 -7.27 -9.55
CA ALA A 446 15.38 -6.47 -9.41
C ALA A 446 15.58 -5.04 -9.93
N ALA A 447 16.69 -4.38 -9.60
CA ALA A 447 16.99 -3.04 -10.11
C ALA A 447 17.14 -3.00 -11.63
N ASP A 448 17.68 -4.06 -12.27
CA ASP A 448 17.78 -4.15 -13.73
C ASP A 448 16.40 -4.18 -14.40
N ALA A 449 15.44 -4.90 -13.78
CA ALA A 449 14.06 -4.97 -14.28
C ALA A 449 13.39 -3.59 -14.25
N VAL A 450 13.67 -2.77 -13.24
CA VAL A 450 13.20 -1.38 -13.14
C VAL A 450 13.81 -0.51 -14.26
N LEU A 451 15.10 -0.68 -14.57
CA LEU A 451 15.73 0.00 -15.70
C LEU A 451 15.11 -0.41 -17.05
N ILE A 452 14.77 -1.68 -17.22
CA ILE A 452 14.10 -2.18 -18.42
C ILE A 452 12.69 -1.58 -18.53
N ASP A 453 11.97 -1.42 -17.44
CA ASP A 453 10.65 -0.79 -17.39
C ASP A 453 10.72 0.69 -17.78
N GLU A 454 11.73 1.43 -17.31
CA GLU A 454 11.99 2.81 -17.73
C GLU A 454 12.28 2.89 -19.25
N ALA A 455 13.16 2.02 -19.73
CA ALA A 455 13.48 1.96 -21.15
C ALA A 455 12.25 1.58 -22.01
N THR A 456 11.37 0.70 -21.47
CA THR A 456 10.13 0.31 -22.13
C THR A 456 9.18 1.50 -22.28
N ASP A 457 9.01 2.31 -21.23
CA ASP A 457 8.16 3.50 -21.28
C ASP A 457 8.73 4.59 -22.20
N LEU A 458 10.08 4.73 -22.31
CA LEU A 458 10.71 5.61 -23.27
C LEU A 458 10.42 5.21 -24.72
N VAL A 459 10.28 3.92 -24.98
CA VAL A 459 9.94 3.39 -26.32
C VAL A 459 8.44 3.42 -26.56
N GLN A 460 7.64 2.90 -25.63
CA GLN A 460 6.19 2.76 -25.74
C GLN A 460 5.51 3.20 -24.44
N ARG A 461 4.49 4.04 -24.56
CA ARG A 461 3.77 4.58 -23.41
C ARG A 461 3.16 3.48 -22.53
N THR A 462 3.45 3.51 -21.25
CA THR A 462 2.81 2.67 -20.25
C THR A 462 1.35 3.08 -20.06
N HIS A 463 0.45 2.09 -19.89
CA HIS A 463 -0.96 2.35 -19.63
C HIS A 463 -1.15 2.99 -18.26
N SER A 464 -1.94 4.08 -18.20
CA SER A 464 -2.26 4.79 -16.98
C SER A 464 -3.60 4.33 -16.41
N LEU A 465 -3.60 4.02 -15.11
CA LEU A 465 -4.78 3.65 -14.32
C LEU A 465 -5.44 4.89 -13.72
N GLY A 466 -6.69 4.76 -13.28
CA GLY A 466 -7.46 5.83 -12.65
C GLY A 466 -7.03 6.14 -11.23
N HIS A 467 -6.61 5.11 -10.49
CA HIS A 467 -6.11 5.26 -9.10
C HIS A 467 -5.11 4.18 -8.75
N VAL A 468 -4.05 4.57 -8.02
CA VAL A 468 -3.03 3.65 -7.49
C VAL A 468 -2.89 3.88 -5.99
N VAL A 469 -2.89 2.81 -5.22
CA VAL A 469 -2.48 2.83 -3.81
C VAL A 469 -1.12 2.19 -3.70
N LEU A 470 -0.20 2.86 -3.03
CA LEU A 470 1.16 2.42 -2.80
C LEU A 470 1.41 2.35 -1.30
N ASP A 471 1.59 1.15 -0.75
CA ASP A 471 1.92 0.96 0.67
C ASP A 471 3.42 0.74 0.87
N GLU A 472 3.90 1.03 2.09
CA GLU A 472 5.32 0.99 2.50
C GLU A 472 6.23 1.80 1.54
N ALA A 473 5.70 2.93 1.07
CA ALA A 473 6.32 3.72 0.01
C ALA A 473 7.73 4.20 0.35
N GLN A 474 8.07 4.44 1.63
CA GLN A 474 9.36 4.97 2.05
C GLN A 474 10.56 4.10 1.65
N ASP A 475 10.35 2.82 1.32
CA ASP A 475 11.42 1.90 0.92
C ASP A 475 11.68 1.84 -0.60
N LEU A 476 10.93 2.60 -1.40
CA LEU A 476 11.12 2.59 -2.84
C LEU A 476 12.31 3.47 -3.26
N SER A 477 13.03 2.98 -4.26
CA SER A 477 14.05 3.79 -4.94
C SER A 477 13.40 4.84 -5.85
N PRO A 478 14.10 5.95 -6.20
CA PRO A 478 13.62 6.93 -7.16
C PRO A 478 13.14 6.32 -8.48
N MET A 479 13.85 5.32 -9.01
CA MET A 479 13.43 4.61 -10.22
C MET A 479 12.19 3.76 -10.04
N GLN A 480 11.97 3.17 -8.85
CA GLN A 480 10.73 2.45 -8.53
C GLN A 480 9.54 3.40 -8.40
N TYR A 481 9.72 4.58 -7.75
CA TYR A 481 8.69 5.61 -7.74
C TYR A 481 8.28 6.02 -9.16
N ARG A 482 9.26 6.21 -10.07
CA ARG A 482 8.98 6.52 -11.48
C ARG A 482 8.19 5.39 -12.16
N ALA A 483 8.53 4.12 -11.88
CA ALA A 483 7.82 2.97 -12.42
C ALA A 483 6.34 2.96 -11.98
N VAL A 484 6.06 3.25 -10.71
CA VAL A 484 4.68 3.39 -10.19
C VAL A 484 4.01 4.61 -10.80
N GLY A 485 4.68 5.76 -10.84
CA GLY A 485 4.16 7.03 -11.36
C GLY A 485 3.68 6.96 -12.81
N ARG A 486 4.38 6.23 -13.67
CA ARG A 486 3.96 5.98 -15.06
C ARG A 486 2.59 5.30 -15.15
N ARG A 487 2.25 4.47 -14.18
CA ARG A 487 0.98 3.74 -14.10
C ARG A 487 -0.19 4.56 -13.56
N CYS A 488 0.07 5.77 -13.07
CA CYS A 488 -0.96 6.72 -12.63
C CYS A 488 -0.75 8.15 -13.17
N THR A 489 -0.12 8.30 -14.32
CA THR A 489 0.19 9.61 -14.94
C THR A 489 -1.04 10.51 -15.04
N THR A 490 -2.18 9.96 -15.49
CA THR A 490 -3.47 10.68 -15.64
C THR A 490 -4.46 10.41 -14.51
N GLY A 491 -4.10 9.51 -13.59
CA GLY A 491 -4.89 9.16 -12.42
C GLY A 491 -4.37 9.85 -11.15
N SER A 492 -4.95 9.49 -10.02
CA SER A 492 -4.47 9.91 -8.69
C SER A 492 -3.75 8.77 -7.96
N ALA A 493 -3.04 9.11 -6.91
CA ALA A 493 -2.36 8.15 -6.04
C ALA A 493 -2.74 8.35 -4.56
N THR A 494 -2.80 7.25 -3.83
CA THR A 494 -2.75 7.23 -2.36
C THR A 494 -1.43 6.58 -1.96
N VAL A 495 -0.55 7.37 -1.37
CA VAL A 495 0.79 6.93 -0.94
C VAL A 495 0.78 6.76 0.56
N LEU A 496 1.14 5.59 1.06
CA LEU A 496 1.14 5.25 2.47
C LEU A 496 2.56 4.91 2.90
N GLY A 497 3.00 5.46 4.02
CA GLY A 497 4.32 5.10 4.51
C GLY A 497 4.70 5.77 5.83
N ASP A 498 5.91 5.45 6.28
CA ASP A 498 6.52 6.03 7.47
C ASP A 498 8.02 6.27 7.23
N LEU A 499 8.42 7.53 7.18
CA LEU A 499 9.83 7.92 6.95
C LEU A 499 10.76 7.36 8.02
N ALA A 500 10.26 7.13 9.25
CA ALA A 500 11.04 6.54 10.33
C ALA A 500 11.31 5.03 10.12
N GLN A 501 10.50 4.35 9.32
CA GLN A 501 10.62 2.92 9.03
C GLN A 501 11.30 2.61 7.68
N GLY A 502 11.95 3.58 7.05
CA GLY A 502 12.71 3.36 5.82
C GLY A 502 14.01 2.62 6.10
N THR A 503 14.09 1.35 5.70
CA THR A 503 15.21 0.44 6.02
C THR A 503 16.04 0.01 4.81
N THR A 504 15.66 0.43 3.62
CA THR A 504 16.48 0.21 2.41
C THR A 504 17.59 1.25 2.28
N PRO A 505 18.71 0.93 1.62
CA PRO A 505 19.82 1.88 1.43
C PRO A 505 19.42 3.14 0.66
N TRP A 506 18.36 3.05 -0.14
CA TRP A 506 17.80 4.14 -0.95
C TRP A 506 16.52 4.74 -0.37
N ALA A 507 16.14 4.37 0.87
CA ALA A 507 14.91 4.85 1.50
C ALA A 507 14.82 6.37 1.46
N THR A 508 13.64 6.88 1.06
CA THR A 508 13.43 8.32 0.92
C THR A 508 13.63 9.07 2.24
N ARG A 509 14.08 10.29 2.14
CA ARG A 509 14.30 11.19 3.29
C ARG A 509 13.17 12.18 3.49
N SER A 510 12.37 12.41 2.45
CA SER A 510 11.22 13.31 2.49
C SER A 510 10.13 12.85 1.53
N TRP A 511 8.90 13.16 1.86
CA TRP A 511 7.76 12.91 0.97
C TRP A 511 7.80 13.81 -0.26
N GLU A 512 8.33 15.02 -0.16
CA GLU A 512 8.47 15.94 -1.29
C GLU A 512 9.32 15.32 -2.42
N GLU A 513 10.47 14.74 -2.06
CA GLU A 513 11.35 14.03 -3.00
C GLU A 513 10.66 12.82 -3.62
N ALA A 514 10.07 11.96 -2.78
CA ALA A 514 9.37 10.75 -3.21
C ALA A 514 8.21 11.06 -4.16
N LEU A 515 7.37 12.04 -3.81
CA LEU A 515 6.23 12.47 -4.61
C LEU A 515 6.65 13.11 -5.93
N THR A 516 7.78 13.83 -5.94
CA THR A 516 8.38 14.36 -7.17
C THR A 516 8.75 13.22 -8.10
N HIS A 517 9.43 12.18 -7.62
CA HIS A 517 9.79 11.01 -8.43
C HIS A 517 8.57 10.21 -8.88
N LEU A 518 7.50 10.19 -8.08
CA LEU A 518 6.21 9.60 -8.44
C LEU A 518 5.45 10.44 -9.49
N GLY A 519 5.84 11.69 -9.72
CA GLY A 519 5.14 12.63 -10.58
C GLY A 519 3.84 13.15 -9.96
N LYS A 520 3.79 13.25 -8.63
CA LYS A 520 2.66 13.71 -7.81
C LYS A 520 3.12 14.75 -6.78
N GLY A 521 3.98 15.69 -7.20
CA GLY A 521 4.52 16.72 -6.31
C GLY A 521 3.47 17.68 -5.74
N ASP A 522 2.24 17.65 -6.25
CA ASP A 522 1.06 18.38 -5.77
C ASP A 522 0.22 17.60 -4.74
N ALA A 523 0.63 16.37 -4.38
CA ALA A 523 -0.08 15.57 -3.40
C ALA A 523 -0.07 16.21 -2.01
N VAL A 524 -1.23 16.14 -1.33
CA VAL A 524 -1.35 16.60 0.05
C VAL A 524 -0.74 15.54 0.97
N VAL A 525 0.12 15.98 1.91
CA VAL A 525 0.69 15.10 2.93
C VAL A 525 -0.14 15.24 4.21
N GLU A 526 -0.74 14.14 4.63
CA GLU A 526 -1.53 14.03 5.86
C GLU A 526 -0.78 13.20 6.90
N GLU A 527 -0.74 13.67 8.14
CA GLU A 527 -0.07 12.97 9.24
C GLU A 527 -1.08 12.27 10.16
N LEU A 528 -0.89 10.98 10.41
CA LEU A 528 -1.60 10.22 11.41
C LEU A 528 -0.72 10.10 12.67
N THR A 529 -1.12 10.75 13.75
CA THR A 529 -0.39 10.79 15.03
C THR A 529 -1.00 9.92 16.12
N ALA A 530 -2.25 9.46 15.96
CA ALA A 530 -2.91 8.56 16.90
C ALA A 530 -2.58 7.10 16.60
N GLY A 531 -1.97 6.39 17.55
CA GLY A 531 -1.61 4.97 17.45
C GLY A 531 -2.60 4.08 18.18
N PHE A 532 -3.15 3.09 17.49
CA PHE A 532 -4.19 2.18 18.02
C PHE A 532 -3.65 0.81 18.42
N ARG A 533 -2.35 0.56 18.16
CA ARG A 533 -1.80 -0.79 18.23
C ARG A 533 -0.68 -0.91 19.25
N VAL A 534 0.33 -0.07 19.15
CA VAL A 534 1.52 -0.16 19.99
C VAL A 534 1.22 0.41 21.38
N PRO A 535 1.53 -0.33 22.47
CA PRO A 535 1.33 0.15 23.83
C PRO A 535 2.09 1.45 24.11
N THR A 536 1.59 2.25 25.04
CA THR A 536 2.13 3.57 25.38
C THR A 536 3.61 3.50 25.78
N ASP A 537 3.99 2.56 26.66
CA ASP A 537 5.37 2.47 27.15
C ASP A 537 6.34 2.06 26.05
N VAL A 538 5.92 1.14 25.17
CA VAL A 538 6.73 0.69 24.03
C VAL A 538 6.94 1.80 23.02
N ILE A 539 5.88 2.52 22.61
CA ILE A 539 6.00 3.59 21.62
C ILE A 539 6.78 4.78 22.16
N THR A 540 6.62 5.09 23.46
CA THR A 540 7.39 6.15 24.13
C THR A 540 8.88 5.83 24.14
N TYR A 541 9.24 4.57 24.44
CA TYR A 541 10.63 4.12 24.40
C TYR A 541 11.21 4.17 22.98
N ALA A 542 10.50 3.62 22.00
CA ALA A 542 10.92 3.62 20.60
C ALA A 542 11.05 5.05 20.04
N SER A 543 10.18 5.97 20.43
CA SER A 543 10.16 7.36 19.95
C SER A 543 11.42 8.16 20.33
N ARG A 544 12.23 7.70 21.27
CA ARG A 544 13.56 8.27 21.58
C ARG A 544 14.49 8.23 20.36
N LEU A 545 14.28 7.30 19.43
CA LEU A 545 15.05 7.19 18.20
C LEU A 545 14.66 8.22 17.13
N LEU A 546 13.44 8.79 17.17
CA LEU A 546 12.90 9.66 16.12
C LEU A 546 13.79 10.88 15.80
N PRO A 547 14.35 11.62 16.78
CA PRO A 547 15.21 12.76 16.48
C PRO A 547 16.44 12.40 15.63
N HIS A 548 16.89 11.15 15.70
CA HIS A 548 18.10 10.66 15.01
C HIS A 548 17.78 10.04 13.63
N ILE A 549 16.60 9.44 13.47
CA ILE A 549 16.22 8.71 12.27
C ILE A 549 15.32 9.50 11.32
N ALA A 550 14.47 10.37 11.88
CA ALA A 550 13.49 11.16 11.13
C ALA A 550 13.17 12.48 11.85
N PRO A 551 14.16 13.41 11.94
CA PRO A 551 13.97 14.69 12.61
C PRO A 551 12.82 15.47 11.97
N GLY A 552 11.90 15.97 12.79
CA GLY A 552 10.73 16.71 12.33
C GLY A 552 9.44 15.91 12.24
N LEU A 553 9.47 14.58 12.42
CA LEU A 553 8.24 13.80 12.55
C LEU A 553 7.65 13.94 13.96
N THR A 554 6.33 14.06 14.03
CA THR A 554 5.59 14.05 15.29
C THR A 554 5.58 12.62 15.87
N PRO A 555 5.96 12.42 17.14
CA PRO A 555 5.83 11.12 17.79
C PRO A 555 4.37 10.65 17.82
N VAL A 556 4.15 9.35 17.60
CA VAL A 556 2.83 8.74 17.70
C VAL A 556 2.41 8.68 19.17
N ALA A 557 1.20 9.15 19.45
CA ALA A 557 0.55 8.99 20.74
C ALA A 557 -0.33 7.74 20.74
N SER A 558 -0.07 6.80 21.65
CA SER A 558 -0.94 5.64 21.82
C SER A 558 -2.29 6.07 22.41
N VAL A 559 -3.39 5.63 21.82
CA VAL A 559 -4.74 5.85 22.35
C VAL A 559 -5.23 4.68 23.22
N ARG A 560 -4.40 3.69 23.48
CA ARG A 560 -4.73 2.53 24.31
C ARG A 560 -4.73 2.91 25.78
N GLU A 561 -5.74 2.46 26.53
CA GLU A 561 -5.77 2.61 27.99
C GLU A 561 -4.84 1.61 28.68
N ASN A 562 -4.66 0.43 28.08
CA ASN A 562 -3.71 -0.55 28.58
C ASN A 562 -2.27 -0.12 28.20
N PRO A 563 -1.42 0.24 29.16
CA PRO A 563 -0.04 0.65 28.88
C PRO A 563 0.79 -0.46 28.24
N GLY A 564 0.33 -1.70 28.30
CA GLY A 564 1.07 -2.89 27.89
C GLY A 564 2.11 -3.32 28.92
N PHE A 565 2.92 -4.31 28.54
CA PHE A 565 4.06 -4.78 29.32
C PHE A 565 5.34 -4.34 28.62
N PHE A 566 6.22 -3.65 29.35
CA PHE A 566 7.52 -3.23 28.80
C PHE A 566 8.62 -3.43 29.85
N GLU A 567 9.67 -4.14 29.47
CA GLU A 567 10.82 -4.39 30.33
C GLU A 567 12.12 -4.39 29.54
N VAL A 568 13.18 -3.83 30.16
CA VAL A 568 14.54 -3.90 29.66
C VAL A 568 15.35 -4.73 30.63
N ARG A 569 15.90 -5.85 30.18
CA ARG A 569 16.62 -6.85 30.98
C ARG A 569 18.09 -6.89 30.62
N PRO A 570 18.99 -6.41 31.49
CA PRO A 570 20.41 -6.68 31.31
C PRO A 570 20.71 -8.15 31.63
N ALA A 571 21.41 -8.84 30.74
CA ALA A 571 21.94 -10.17 31.02
C ALA A 571 23.14 -10.00 31.96
N THR A 572 22.93 -10.22 33.27
CA THR A 572 24.00 -10.13 34.27
C THR A 572 24.72 -11.48 34.37
N ALA A 573 26.00 -11.50 34.03
CA ALA A 573 26.86 -12.54 34.54
C ALA A 573 27.03 -12.31 36.06
N ASP A 574 26.74 -13.33 36.86
CA ASP A 574 26.85 -13.33 38.33
C ASP A 574 28.32 -13.20 38.80
N SER A 575 29.04 -12.12 38.42
CA SER A 575 30.29 -11.72 39.09
C SER A 575 30.75 -10.32 38.67
N ALA A 576 30.59 -9.36 39.55
CA ALA A 576 31.07 -7.98 39.42
C ALA A 576 32.61 -7.82 39.52
N ASP A 577 33.42 -8.84 39.28
CA ASP A 577 34.86 -8.81 39.64
C ASP A 577 35.84 -9.23 38.50
N SER A 578 35.45 -9.24 37.24
CA SER A 578 36.42 -9.47 36.18
C SER A 578 36.18 -8.60 34.92
N ALA A 579 36.69 -7.37 35.02
CA ALA A 579 36.64 -6.41 33.90
C ALA A 579 37.65 -6.70 32.76
N ASP A 580 38.37 -7.81 32.76
CA ASP A 580 39.51 -8.02 31.88
C ASP A 580 39.60 -9.40 31.13
N SER A 581 38.58 -10.24 31.21
CA SER A 581 38.54 -11.46 30.39
C SER A 581 37.08 -11.87 30.06
N ALA A 582 36.43 -11.12 29.19
CA ALA A 582 35.23 -11.60 28.54
C ALA A 582 35.61 -12.72 27.54
N ASP A 583 35.59 -13.96 28.02
CA ASP A 583 35.48 -15.10 27.08
C ASP A 583 34.14 -14.94 26.37
N SER A 584 34.19 -14.52 25.11
CA SER A 584 33.02 -14.11 24.31
C SER A 584 31.96 -15.23 24.18
N ALA A 585 32.34 -16.47 24.41
CA ALA A 585 31.45 -17.64 24.38
C ALA A 585 30.54 -17.75 25.61
N ASP A 586 31.05 -17.50 26.83
CA ASP A 586 30.26 -17.58 28.07
C ASP A 586 29.22 -16.45 28.15
N SER A 587 29.58 -15.24 27.70
CA SER A 587 28.65 -14.11 27.62
C SER A 587 27.53 -14.37 26.60
N ALA A 588 27.85 -14.96 25.42
CA ALA A 588 26.87 -15.30 24.44
C ALA A 588 25.89 -16.40 24.89
N ALA A 589 26.37 -17.38 25.63
CA ALA A 589 25.55 -18.44 26.21
C ALA A 589 24.63 -17.93 27.32
N THR A 590 25.13 -17.04 28.21
CA THR A 590 24.32 -16.39 29.26
C THR A 590 23.21 -15.54 28.64
N MET A 591 23.52 -14.78 27.58
CA MET A 591 22.55 -13.96 26.87
C MET A 591 21.47 -14.83 26.18
N ALA A 592 21.87 -15.93 25.54
CA ALA A 592 20.93 -16.86 24.91
C ALA A 592 19.99 -17.53 25.94
N ALA A 593 20.48 -17.84 27.14
CA ALA A 593 19.68 -18.36 28.23
C ALA A 593 18.63 -17.35 28.73
N GLU A 594 19.00 -16.06 28.85
CA GLU A 594 18.06 -14.99 29.22
C GLU A 594 16.97 -14.80 28.17
N VAL A 595 17.33 -14.84 26.88
CA VAL A 595 16.38 -14.78 25.76
C VAL A 595 15.39 -15.95 25.80
N VAL A 596 15.88 -17.17 26.07
CA VAL A 596 15.05 -18.37 26.21
C VAL A 596 14.08 -18.20 27.38
N ALA A 597 14.57 -17.74 28.54
CA ALA A 597 13.71 -17.50 29.70
C ALA A 597 12.64 -16.44 29.44
N ALA A 598 12.98 -15.35 28.75
CA ALA A 598 12.02 -14.34 28.33
C ALA A 598 10.96 -14.90 27.40
N CYS A 599 11.33 -15.76 26.42
CA CYS A 599 10.39 -16.43 25.55
C CYS A 599 9.47 -17.39 26.31
N GLU A 600 9.98 -18.18 27.25
CA GLU A 600 9.19 -19.07 28.10
C GLU A 600 8.17 -18.30 28.95
N GLU A 601 8.59 -17.15 29.49
CA GLU A 601 7.69 -16.28 30.26
C GLU A 601 6.53 -15.77 29.42
N LEU A 602 6.82 -15.21 28.25
CA LEU A 602 5.78 -14.66 27.38
C LEU A 602 4.86 -15.74 26.78
N LEU A 603 5.37 -16.94 26.54
CA LEU A 603 4.56 -18.07 26.07
C LEU A 603 3.52 -18.56 27.12
N ARG A 604 3.61 -18.16 28.39
CA ARG A 604 2.56 -18.42 29.39
C ARG A 604 1.30 -17.59 29.16
N ASN A 605 1.43 -16.47 28.46
CA ASN A 605 0.28 -15.64 28.05
C ASN A 605 -0.35 -16.21 26.77
N GLU A 606 -1.61 -15.89 26.52
CA GLU A 606 -2.25 -16.17 25.23
C GLU A 606 -1.71 -15.22 24.16
N GLY A 607 -1.56 -15.70 22.92
CA GLY A 607 -1.13 -14.92 21.76
C GLY A 607 0.18 -15.40 21.16
N SER A 608 0.62 -14.71 20.12
CA SER A 608 1.84 -14.96 19.36
C SER A 608 3.06 -14.30 20.03
N VAL A 609 4.21 -14.95 19.93
CA VAL A 609 5.49 -14.41 20.45
C VAL A 609 6.49 -14.31 19.30
N GLY A 610 7.04 -13.12 19.08
CA GLY A 610 8.12 -12.88 18.13
C GLY A 610 9.45 -12.70 18.85
N LEU A 611 10.45 -13.54 18.59
CA LEU A 611 11.82 -13.30 18.97
C LEU A 611 12.53 -12.62 17.80
N ILE A 612 12.88 -11.35 17.97
CA ILE A 612 13.56 -10.55 16.93
C ILE A 612 15.03 -10.37 17.34
N ALA A 613 15.93 -10.67 16.42
CA ALA A 613 17.36 -10.59 16.62
C ALA A 613 18.09 -10.09 15.37
N ALA A 614 19.32 -9.57 15.56
CA ALA A 614 20.21 -9.31 14.43
C ALA A 614 20.42 -10.58 13.60
N ASP A 615 20.46 -10.46 12.28
CA ASP A 615 20.51 -11.61 11.34
C ASP A 615 21.65 -12.57 11.65
N ALA A 616 22.82 -12.06 12.06
CA ALA A 616 23.98 -12.86 12.43
C ALA A 616 23.78 -13.69 13.72
N ARG A 617 22.81 -13.31 14.58
CA ARG A 617 22.54 -14.00 15.84
C ARG A 617 21.45 -15.08 15.75
N VAL A 618 20.67 -15.07 14.66
CA VAL A 618 19.56 -16.01 14.44
C VAL A 618 19.99 -17.48 14.56
N PRO A 619 21.10 -17.95 13.95
CA PRO A 619 21.51 -19.34 14.10
C PRO A 619 21.78 -19.76 15.55
N LEU A 620 22.47 -18.91 16.32
CA LEU A 620 22.76 -19.15 17.73
C LEU A 620 21.48 -19.29 18.57
N LEU A 621 20.52 -18.40 18.34
CA LEU A 621 19.26 -18.40 19.08
C LEU A 621 18.37 -19.58 18.68
N ALA A 622 18.37 -20.00 17.41
CA ALA A 622 17.70 -21.22 16.97
C ALA A 622 18.23 -22.46 17.68
N GLU A 623 19.56 -22.60 17.83
CA GLU A 623 20.18 -23.68 18.58
C GLU A 623 19.83 -23.63 20.07
N ALA A 624 19.81 -22.45 20.69
CA ALA A 624 19.45 -22.28 22.08
C ALA A 624 17.98 -22.62 22.36
N LEU A 625 17.04 -22.20 21.51
CA LEU A 625 15.63 -22.55 21.59
C LEU A 625 15.41 -24.07 21.41
N ALA A 626 16.11 -24.69 20.46
CA ALA A 626 16.04 -26.14 20.24
C ALA A 626 16.59 -26.92 21.46
N ALA A 627 17.70 -26.47 22.05
CA ALA A 627 18.28 -27.08 23.25
C ALA A 627 17.35 -26.95 24.48
N ALA A 628 16.58 -25.87 24.58
CA ALA A 628 15.56 -25.66 25.62
C ALA A 628 14.25 -26.42 25.33
N GLY A 629 14.11 -27.08 24.17
CA GLY A 629 12.89 -27.78 23.78
C GLY A 629 11.72 -26.86 23.41
N LEU A 630 12.01 -25.60 23.01
CA LEU A 630 11.03 -24.63 22.56
C LEU A 630 10.84 -24.74 21.03
N PRO A 631 9.72 -25.28 20.53
CA PRO A 631 9.43 -25.29 19.12
C PRO A 631 9.20 -23.87 18.62
N HIS A 632 9.82 -23.52 17.51
CA HIS A 632 9.70 -22.21 16.88
C HIS A 632 9.57 -22.31 15.38
N LEU A 633 9.01 -21.28 14.77
CA LEU A 633 8.80 -21.13 13.33
C LEU A 633 9.81 -20.13 12.77
N GLY A 634 10.09 -20.27 11.47
CA GLY A 634 10.78 -19.24 10.69
C GLY A 634 9.85 -18.10 10.28
N PRO A 635 10.40 -16.99 9.75
CA PRO A 635 9.60 -15.88 9.26
C PRO A 635 8.74 -16.31 8.06
N GLY A 636 7.45 -15.94 8.10
CA GLY A 636 6.48 -16.27 7.05
C GLY A 636 5.78 -17.62 7.21
N GLU A 637 6.11 -18.40 8.22
CA GLU A 637 5.36 -19.62 8.58
C GLU A 637 4.15 -19.22 9.45
N GLU A 638 3.00 -19.89 9.22
CA GLU A 638 1.79 -19.61 9.98
C GLU A 638 1.89 -20.15 11.42
N THR A 639 1.61 -19.30 12.41
CA THR A 639 1.53 -19.70 13.81
C THR A 639 0.38 -20.69 14.01
N THR A 640 0.64 -21.75 14.76
CA THR A 640 -0.35 -22.76 15.11
C THR A 640 -0.70 -22.70 16.60
N LEU A 641 -1.74 -23.38 17.04
CA LEU A 641 -2.08 -23.47 18.46
C LEU A 641 -0.97 -24.11 19.31
N THR A 642 -0.11 -24.92 18.67
CA THR A 642 0.99 -25.64 19.35
C THR A 642 2.33 -24.91 19.20
N THR A 643 2.51 -24.09 18.17
CA THR A 643 3.78 -23.37 17.92
C THR A 643 3.47 -21.90 17.69
N ARG A 644 3.61 -21.11 18.76
CA ARG A 644 3.28 -19.68 18.81
C ARG A 644 4.50 -18.76 18.81
N LEU A 645 5.70 -19.34 18.91
CA LEU A 645 6.98 -18.62 18.88
C LEU A 645 7.51 -18.58 17.45
N THR A 646 7.87 -17.39 16.99
CA THR A 646 8.53 -17.18 15.70
C THR A 646 9.88 -16.50 15.92
N LEU A 647 10.95 -17.08 15.39
CA LEU A 647 12.28 -16.47 15.38
C LEU A 647 12.46 -15.65 14.10
N VAL A 648 12.69 -14.35 14.24
CA VAL A 648 12.66 -13.39 13.14
C VAL A 648 13.99 -12.63 13.04
N PRO A 649 14.70 -12.72 11.91
CA PRO A 649 15.79 -11.78 11.63
C PRO A 649 15.27 -10.34 11.61
N ALA A 650 16.00 -9.39 12.18
CA ALA A 650 15.60 -7.99 12.23
C ALA A 650 15.38 -7.41 10.82
N SER A 651 16.09 -7.90 9.80
CA SER A 651 15.91 -7.52 8.40
C SER A 651 14.52 -7.88 7.85
N LEU A 652 13.84 -8.89 8.41
CA LEU A 652 12.52 -9.39 7.98
C LEU A 652 11.39 -9.00 8.94
N ALA A 653 11.67 -8.27 10.03
CA ALA A 653 10.67 -7.90 11.03
C ALA A 653 9.61 -6.89 10.52
N LYS A 654 9.89 -6.20 9.41
CA LYS A 654 9.00 -5.19 8.84
C LYS A 654 7.70 -5.82 8.31
N GLY A 655 6.56 -5.21 8.67
CA GLY A 655 5.24 -5.71 8.27
C GLY A 655 4.71 -6.88 9.14
N LEU A 656 5.55 -7.46 10.01
CA LEU A 656 5.12 -8.48 10.96
C LEU A 656 4.62 -7.85 12.26
N GLU A 657 3.79 -8.58 13.00
CA GLU A 657 3.23 -8.14 14.29
C GLU A 657 3.02 -9.35 15.18
N TYR A 658 3.34 -9.17 16.46
CA TYR A 658 3.19 -10.20 17.48
C TYR A 658 2.55 -9.61 18.72
N ASP A 659 1.74 -10.40 19.42
CA ASP A 659 1.18 -9.97 20.70
C ASP A 659 2.30 -9.63 21.66
N TYR A 660 3.34 -10.44 21.72
CA TYR A 660 4.52 -10.22 22.53
C TYR A 660 5.79 -10.30 21.69
N VAL A 661 6.77 -9.46 22.03
CA VAL A 661 8.10 -9.46 21.38
C VAL A 661 9.20 -9.59 22.42
N VAL A 662 10.15 -10.45 22.14
CA VAL A 662 11.49 -10.43 22.76
C VAL A 662 12.44 -9.85 21.72
N LEU A 663 13.09 -8.74 22.06
CA LEU A 663 14.14 -8.14 21.21
C LEU A 663 15.51 -8.46 21.82
N ASP A 664 16.27 -9.26 21.07
CA ASP A 664 17.62 -9.66 21.46
C ASP A 664 18.64 -8.63 21.00
N GLU A 665 19.47 -8.18 21.92
CA GLU A 665 20.66 -7.35 21.72
C GLU A 665 20.47 -6.17 20.75
N PRO A 666 19.81 -5.07 21.18
CA PRO A 666 19.55 -3.90 20.34
C PRO A 666 20.78 -3.32 19.64
N ARG A 667 21.94 -3.37 20.29
CA ARG A 667 23.20 -2.89 19.73
C ARG A 667 23.61 -3.71 18.50
N ALA A 668 23.43 -5.03 18.56
CA ALA A 668 23.74 -5.91 17.44
C ALA A 668 22.82 -5.67 16.23
N VAL A 669 21.57 -5.28 16.45
CA VAL A 669 20.65 -4.88 15.38
C VAL A 669 21.15 -3.63 14.69
N VAL A 670 21.63 -2.64 15.43
CA VAL A 670 22.18 -1.40 14.86
C VAL A 670 23.47 -1.67 14.10
N ASP A 671 24.40 -2.42 14.69
CA ASP A 671 25.73 -2.69 14.13
C ASP A 671 25.68 -3.69 12.94
N GLY A 672 24.56 -4.40 12.75
CA GLY A 672 24.32 -5.30 11.62
C GLY A 672 24.01 -4.59 10.30
N GLU A 673 23.76 -3.28 10.33
CA GLU A 673 23.41 -2.49 9.15
C GLU A 673 24.61 -1.66 8.62
N PRO A 674 24.62 -1.25 7.35
CA PRO A 674 25.74 -0.56 6.73
C PRO A 674 26.07 0.81 7.35
N ASP A 675 25.08 1.46 7.95
CA ASP A 675 25.23 2.76 8.63
C ASP A 675 24.32 2.84 9.87
N GLU A 676 24.71 3.69 10.81
CA GLU A 676 24.04 3.85 12.10
C GLU A 676 22.57 4.27 11.94
N ARG A 677 22.26 5.15 10.99
CA ARG A 677 20.90 5.63 10.78
C ARG A 677 19.96 4.50 10.30
N THR A 678 20.42 3.70 9.37
CA THR A 678 19.70 2.50 8.90
C THR A 678 19.53 1.50 10.04
N GLY A 679 20.57 1.31 10.84
CA GLY A 679 20.53 0.45 12.03
C GLY A 679 19.52 0.92 13.07
N LEU A 680 19.50 2.22 13.39
CA LEU A 680 18.51 2.81 14.31
C LEU A 680 17.08 2.71 13.75
N ARG A 681 16.87 2.86 12.44
CA ARG A 681 15.58 2.64 11.81
C ARG A 681 15.14 1.17 11.90
N ARG A 682 16.06 0.24 11.69
CA ARG A 682 15.82 -1.19 11.87
C ARG A 682 15.41 -1.51 13.31
N LEU A 683 16.10 -0.92 14.26
CA LEU A 683 15.79 -1.04 15.68
C LEU A 683 14.39 -0.45 16.00
N TYR A 684 14.07 0.73 15.46
CA TYR A 684 12.73 1.33 15.61
C TYR A 684 11.63 0.41 15.09
N VAL A 685 11.84 -0.19 13.91
CA VAL A 685 10.90 -1.19 13.34
C VAL A 685 10.76 -2.36 14.32
N SER A 686 11.86 -2.93 14.82
CA SER A 686 11.84 -4.11 15.69
C SER A 686 11.12 -3.85 17.01
N LEU A 687 11.39 -2.71 17.66
CA LEU A 687 10.74 -2.27 18.90
C LEU A 687 9.22 -2.14 18.75
N THR A 688 8.76 -1.66 17.61
CA THR A 688 7.35 -1.35 17.36
C THR A 688 6.53 -2.52 16.79
N ARG A 689 7.06 -3.75 16.84
CA ARG A 689 6.32 -4.97 16.42
C ARG A 689 5.42 -5.53 17.51
N ALA A 690 5.61 -5.11 18.75
CA ALA A 690 4.85 -5.58 19.91
C ALA A 690 3.46 -4.90 19.98
N VAL A 691 2.42 -5.73 20.17
CA VAL A 691 1.03 -5.26 20.31
C VAL A 691 0.60 -5.24 21.79
N SER A 692 1.09 -6.16 22.62
CA SER A 692 0.70 -6.27 24.02
C SER A 692 1.87 -6.18 24.99
N GLY A 693 3.06 -6.60 24.58
CA GLY A 693 4.24 -6.51 25.45
C GLY A 693 5.57 -6.69 24.75
N LEU A 694 6.59 -6.04 25.30
CA LEU A 694 7.97 -6.06 24.81
C LEU A 694 8.96 -6.32 25.95
N ILE A 695 9.82 -7.32 25.77
CA ILE A 695 11.03 -7.51 26.57
C ILE A 695 12.22 -7.21 25.69
N VAL A 696 13.11 -6.33 26.15
CA VAL A 696 14.40 -6.03 25.51
C VAL A 696 15.50 -6.66 26.34
N THR A 697 16.23 -7.62 25.79
CA THR A 697 17.37 -8.27 26.47
C THR A 697 18.68 -7.76 25.90
N HIS A 698 19.66 -7.46 26.75
CA HIS A 698 20.95 -6.96 26.29
C HIS A 698 22.10 -7.32 27.25
N ALA A 699 23.25 -7.63 26.68
CA ALA A 699 24.53 -7.76 27.41
C ALA A 699 25.45 -6.58 27.09
N ALA A 700 25.48 -6.14 25.82
CA ALA A 700 26.18 -4.93 25.42
C ALA A 700 25.43 -3.64 25.89
N PRO A 701 26.14 -2.52 26.04
CA PRO A 701 25.46 -1.24 26.30
C PRO A 701 24.41 -0.92 25.24
N LEU A 702 23.24 -0.48 25.68
CA LEU A 702 22.19 -0.03 24.77
C LEU A 702 22.70 1.12 23.88
N PRO A 703 22.14 1.27 22.65
CA PRO A 703 22.40 2.44 21.83
C PRO A 703 22.17 3.74 22.64
N PRO A 704 23.10 4.72 22.58
CA PRO A 704 23.01 5.96 23.38
C PRO A 704 21.67 6.68 23.21
N GLN A 705 21.12 6.63 22.02
CA GLN A 705 19.84 7.26 21.63
C GLN A 705 18.64 6.71 22.44
N LEU A 706 18.74 5.50 22.96
CA LEU A 706 17.70 4.91 23.82
C LEU A 706 17.88 5.29 25.29
N THR A 707 19.09 5.67 25.70
CA THR A 707 19.44 6.02 27.09
C THR A 707 19.41 7.53 27.36
N GLU A 708 19.61 8.35 26.33
CA GLU A 708 19.53 9.81 26.41
C GLU A 708 18.10 10.24 26.73
N GLY A 709 17.91 11.03 27.78
CA GLY A 709 16.59 11.54 28.21
C GLY A 709 15.90 10.72 29.32
N ALA A 710 16.48 9.67 29.84
CA ALA A 710 15.90 8.88 30.95
C ALA A 710 15.75 9.67 32.27
N GLY A 711 16.20 10.94 32.34
CA GLY A 711 16.14 11.80 33.52
C GLY A 711 15.18 13.00 33.44
N ALA A 712 14.34 13.10 32.40
CA ALA A 712 13.48 14.28 32.14
C ALA A 712 12.00 13.93 31.82
N LEU A 713 11.51 12.83 32.37
CA LEU A 713 10.06 12.50 32.33
C LEU A 713 9.54 12.36 33.77
#